data_4dc758f7b6f145f97423f91901cf3888
#
_entry.id   4dc758f7b6f145f97423f91901cf3888
#
_cell.length_a   1.000
_cell.length_b   1.000
_cell.length_c   1.000
_cell.angle_alpha   90.00
_cell.angle_beta   90.00
_cell.angle_gamma   90.00
#
_symmetry.space_group_name_H-M   'P 1'
#
loop_
_entity.id
_entity.type
_entity.pdbx_description
1 polymer ?
#
loop_
_entity_poly.entity_id
_entity_poly.type
_entity_poly.pdbx_seq_one_letter_code
_entity_poly.pdbx_strand_id
1 'polypeptide(L)'
;MKHGNLVSRMTLEEKCALLAGKDVWHTREIPRLNIPAITLSDGPSGLRKQAGEGDHLGLNASTKATCIPSAATLACSWDDTVSEAMGAVVGRDAVNQKVDVLLAPGLNTKRSSLCGRSFEYYSEDPYLSGKLAAGFIRGAQKQGVSTCAKHYAANAQELLRMHSDSVMDERTLREMYLTNFEIAIKEGKPGFVMTAYNRVNGVYANESRHLLGDILRGEWGFDGAVVTDWGGSNSFVEGVREGMNLEMPAAGDDSPCQLVKAVKDGTIDEKIVDERVDQLLDFVLAERKSGETSFDAAKQHQAAEAAAEKCLVLLKNDEHLLPLKKDAHVAVIGEFAARSRYQGAGSSMVNAAQVDDTLPLLDEFFPARVGFAQGFERLDAANDALANEAVQLAKTANCAVVYLGLPECFETEGLDRTHMRLPENQIALLKKLRAVCKKIVVVLSCGSAVETDWAQDCDALLYAGLGGEAVARSVLRALVGEITPGGKLAETWYRHYADAPVSHYYPGTEATSEYREGLYVGYRYTESADVAPAFAFGHGLSYTTFRYDNVQADNAGVSFDVTNTGDRAGDEVAQLYIHKPNAEIFRPAKELKGFQRVHLEKGETKRVTIPFDGYTFRYFNVRTNRFEVEGGEYELLIGASCRDIRLTAKHTEQGTNAPNPYAQLAVQSYRTARVTDVSDAEFTALLGHAIPPHLWDKTQPLTLNDTVTQLSYAKNPLARLIYRILTSMKNKATAAGKPDLNLLFIYNIPFRGMAKMMNGMVSMAMAEDLLLMVNGHFFRGCGRLIHHFCHRPKLNLNPDEKKK
;
A
#
# COMPACT_ATOMS: atom_id res chain seq x y z
N MET A 1 -8.71 33.00 0.81
CA MET A 1 -9.18 32.37 -0.45
C MET A 1 -8.40 32.98 -1.61
N LYS A 2 -7.74 32.13 -2.39
CA LYS A 2 -6.97 32.53 -3.59
C LYS A 2 -7.89 32.90 -4.77
N HIS A 3 -9.03 32.18 -4.88
CA HIS A 3 -10.02 32.31 -5.95
C HIS A 3 -11.32 32.98 -5.48
N GLY A 4 -11.29 33.75 -4.39
CA GLY A 4 -12.50 34.32 -3.74
C GLY A 4 -13.40 35.10 -4.70
N ASN A 5 -12.83 35.82 -5.69
CA ASN A 5 -13.62 36.52 -6.72
C ASN A 5 -14.39 35.53 -7.63
N LEU A 6 -13.82 34.35 -7.92
CA LEU A 6 -14.49 33.34 -8.72
C LEU A 6 -15.55 32.62 -7.88
N VAL A 7 -15.22 32.23 -6.64
CA VAL A 7 -16.14 31.58 -5.69
C VAL A 7 -17.38 32.44 -5.42
N SER A 8 -17.22 33.75 -5.25
CA SER A 8 -18.36 34.69 -5.03
C SER A 8 -19.32 34.81 -6.22
N ARG A 9 -18.89 34.41 -7.42
CA ARG A 9 -19.72 34.38 -8.65
C ARG A 9 -20.41 33.03 -8.86
N MET A 10 -20.06 31.98 -8.12
CA MET A 10 -20.72 30.69 -8.17
C MET A 10 -22.04 30.72 -7.40
N THR A 11 -23.05 30.00 -7.91
CA THR A 11 -24.24 29.70 -7.11
C THR A 11 -23.90 28.62 -6.08
N LEU A 12 -24.74 28.52 -5.01
CA LEU A 12 -24.57 27.47 -4.01
C LEU A 12 -24.61 26.07 -4.65
N GLU A 13 -25.51 25.86 -5.62
CA GLU A 13 -25.64 24.62 -6.37
C GLU A 13 -24.36 24.29 -7.16
N GLU A 14 -23.73 25.27 -7.81
CA GLU A 14 -22.44 25.08 -8.51
C GLU A 14 -21.29 24.77 -7.55
N LYS A 15 -21.21 25.43 -6.41
CA LYS A 15 -20.22 25.16 -5.36
C LYS A 15 -20.33 23.72 -4.87
N CYS A 16 -21.53 23.31 -4.49
CA CYS A 16 -21.80 21.95 -4.00
C CYS A 16 -21.55 20.88 -5.09
N ALA A 17 -21.88 21.18 -6.36
CA ALA A 17 -21.65 20.30 -7.48
C ALA A 17 -20.14 20.05 -7.75
N LEU A 18 -19.32 21.12 -7.63
CA LEU A 18 -17.88 21.02 -7.89
C LEU A 18 -17.17 20.10 -6.88
N LEU A 19 -17.68 19.96 -5.66
CA LEU A 19 -17.13 19.07 -4.62
C LEU A 19 -17.53 17.59 -4.80
N ALA A 20 -18.24 17.24 -5.88
CA ALA A 20 -18.61 15.87 -6.21
C ALA A 20 -18.25 15.54 -7.65
N GLY A 21 -17.84 14.30 -7.90
CA GLY A 21 -17.52 13.82 -9.23
C GLY A 21 -18.64 13.98 -10.24
N LYS A 22 -18.24 14.07 -11.52
CA LYS A 22 -19.15 14.05 -12.67
C LYS A 22 -19.49 12.61 -13.09
N ASP A 23 -18.50 11.78 -13.08
CA ASP A 23 -18.53 10.35 -13.43
C ASP A 23 -17.51 9.56 -12.58
N VAL A 24 -16.99 8.45 -13.08
CA VAL A 24 -16.03 7.63 -12.34
C VAL A 24 -14.67 8.30 -12.15
N TRP A 25 -14.24 9.15 -13.13
CA TRP A 25 -12.87 9.65 -13.20
C TRP A 25 -12.73 11.16 -13.35
N HIS A 26 -13.84 11.91 -13.48
CA HIS A 26 -13.79 13.33 -13.76
C HIS A 26 -14.48 14.15 -12.69
N THR A 27 -13.93 15.34 -12.42
CA THR A 27 -14.64 16.39 -11.70
C THR A 27 -15.69 17.05 -12.59
N ARG A 28 -16.60 17.83 -12.00
CA ARG A 28 -17.59 18.59 -12.78
C ARG A 28 -16.99 19.87 -13.30
N GLU A 29 -17.30 20.22 -14.55
CA GLU A 29 -17.05 21.54 -15.14
C GLU A 29 -18.14 22.53 -14.77
N ILE A 30 -17.81 23.82 -14.72
CA ILE A 30 -18.76 24.93 -14.63
C ILE A 30 -18.54 25.85 -15.84
N PRO A 31 -19.13 25.57 -17.02
CA PRO A 31 -18.82 26.24 -18.29
C PRO A 31 -19.06 27.75 -18.23
N ARG A 32 -20.12 28.20 -17.51
CA ARG A 32 -20.46 29.61 -17.34
C ARG A 32 -19.30 30.44 -16.75
N LEU A 33 -18.46 29.81 -15.92
CA LEU A 33 -17.32 30.43 -15.25
C LEU A 33 -15.96 30.01 -15.82
N ASN A 34 -15.96 29.25 -16.93
CA ASN A 34 -14.76 28.66 -17.55
C ASN A 34 -13.96 27.76 -16.57
N ILE A 35 -14.65 27.06 -15.67
CA ILE A 35 -14.05 26.06 -14.80
C ILE A 35 -14.08 24.73 -15.55
N PRO A 36 -12.92 24.14 -15.91
CA PRO A 36 -12.84 22.86 -16.64
C PRO A 36 -13.06 21.67 -15.70
N ALA A 37 -13.34 20.50 -16.25
CA ALA A 37 -13.18 19.22 -15.56
C ALA A 37 -11.70 18.80 -15.55
N ILE A 38 -11.28 18.11 -14.48
CA ILE A 38 -9.98 17.44 -14.43
C ILE A 38 -10.18 15.92 -14.35
N THR A 39 -9.18 15.18 -14.85
CA THR A 39 -9.17 13.73 -14.92
C THR A 39 -8.30 13.14 -13.83
N LEU A 40 -8.86 12.23 -13.04
CA LEU A 40 -8.13 11.41 -12.08
C LEU A 40 -7.90 10.01 -12.67
N SER A 41 -6.83 9.31 -12.28
CA SER A 41 -6.60 7.93 -12.72
C SER A 41 -5.74 7.17 -11.72
N ASP A 42 -6.00 5.86 -11.56
CA ASP A 42 -5.13 4.98 -10.80
C ASP A 42 -3.74 4.88 -11.43
N GLY A 43 -2.74 4.58 -10.58
CA GLY A 43 -1.39 4.46 -11.10
C GLY A 43 -0.26 4.18 -10.12
N PRO A 44 -0.43 3.43 -9.00
CA PRO A 44 0.69 3.18 -8.08
C PRO A 44 1.78 2.27 -8.66
N SER A 45 1.45 1.39 -9.61
CA SER A 45 2.43 0.53 -10.32
C SER A 45 2.59 0.87 -11.80
N GLY A 46 2.08 2.03 -12.23
CA GLY A 46 1.98 2.51 -13.60
C GLY A 46 0.58 3.02 -13.89
N LEU A 47 0.46 3.92 -14.87
CA LEU A 47 -0.83 4.56 -15.16
C LEU A 47 -1.88 3.54 -15.58
N ARG A 48 -3.09 3.67 -15.02
CA ARG A 48 -4.23 2.84 -15.36
C ARG A 48 -5.43 3.67 -15.79
N LYS A 49 -5.29 4.38 -16.88
CA LYS A 49 -6.40 5.12 -17.49
C LYS A 49 -7.32 4.17 -18.23
N GLN A 50 -8.59 4.09 -17.83
CA GLN A 50 -9.58 3.27 -18.52
C GLN A 50 -9.89 3.80 -19.91
N ALA A 51 -10.07 2.87 -20.86
CA ALA A 51 -10.45 3.17 -22.24
C ALA A 51 -11.97 2.93 -22.40
N GLY A 52 -12.73 3.99 -22.64
CA GLY A 52 -14.19 3.91 -22.79
C GLY A 52 -14.94 4.15 -21.48
N GLU A 53 -16.04 3.42 -21.24
CA GLU A 53 -16.81 3.55 -20.00
C GLU A 53 -16.01 3.08 -18.80
N GLY A 54 -15.91 3.93 -17.78
CA GLY A 54 -15.22 3.64 -16.54
C GLY A 54 -15.98 2.63 -15.68
N ASP A 55 -15.26 1.74 -14.99
CA ASP A 55 -15.79 0.91 -13.92
C ASP A 55 -15.04 1.17 -12.60
N HIS A 56 -15.68 0.83 -11.48
CA HIS A 56 -15.17 1.10 -10.13
C HIS A 56 -14.08 0.13 -9.67
N LEU A 57 -13.91 -1.02 -10.34
CA LEU A 57 -12.96 -2.07 -9.97
C LEU A 57 -11.79 -2.19 -10.95
N GLY A 58 -11.86 -1.37 -12.01
CA GLY A 58 -10.86 -1.36 -13.04
C GLY A 58 -10.79 -2.68 -13.82
N LEU A 59 -11.91 -3.30 -14.09
CA LEU A 59 -11.98 -4.52 -14.90
C LEU A 59 -12.06 -4.21 -16.39
N ASN A 60 -12.53 -3.01 -16.76
CA ASN A 60 -12.57 -2.56 -18.14
C ASN A 60 -11.17 -2.33 -18.69
N ALA A 61 -11.03 -2.45 -20.00
CA ALA A 61 -9.76 -2.23 -20.68
C ALA A 61 -9.19 -0.87 -20.36
N SER A 62 -7.91 -0.84 -20.01
CA SER A 62 -7.15 0.38 -19.82
C SER A 62 -6.18 0.62 -20.98
N THR A 63 -5.79 1.86 -21.17
CA THR A 63 -4.77 2.24 -22.14
C THR A 63 -3.42 1.62 -21.77
N LYS A 64 -2.55 1.42 -22.77
CA LYS A 64 -1.21 0.91 -22.51
C LYS A 64 -0.35 1.94 -21.79
N ALA A 65 0.40 1.49 -20.80
CA ALA A 65 1.32 2.30 -20.01
C ALA A 65 2.52 1.49 -19.56
N THR A 66 3.51 2.13 -18.98
CA THR A 66 4.68 1.45 -18.40
C THR A 66 4.33 0.84 -17.05
N CYS A 67 4.53 -0.45 -16.87
CA CYS A 67 4.39 -1.11 -15.59
C CYS A 67 5.73 -1.10 -14.83
N ILE A 68 5.83 -0.26 -13.83
CA ILE A 68 7.02 -0.15 -12.97
C ILE A 68 7.01 -1.23 -11.87
N PRO A 69 8.14 -1.49 -11.18
CA PRO A 69 8.13 -2.31 -9.98
C PRO A 69 7.10 -1.83 -8.96
N SER A 70 6.38 -2.75 -8.33
CA SER A 70 5.40 -2.42 -7.28
C SER A 70 6.05 -1.67 -6.12
N ALA A 71 5.28 -0.93 -5.31
CA ALA A 71 5.83 -0.16 -4.20
C ALA A 71 6.62 -1.05 -3.21
N ALA A 72 6.12 -2.26 -2.90
CA ALA A 72 6.83 -3.22 -2.05
C ALA A 72 8.18 -3.63 -2.65
N THR A 73 8.26 -3.78 -3.97
CA THR A 73 9.50 -4.10 -4.68
C THR A 73 10.42 -2.87 -4.77
N LEU A 74 9.89 -1.69 -5.10
CA LEU A 74 10.66 -0.44 -5.09
C LEU A 74 11.29 -0.16 -3.72
N ALA A 75 10.61 -0.53 -2.64
CA ALA A 75 11.14 -0.37 -1.29
C ALA A 75 12.43 -1.19 -1.07
N CYS A 76 12.61 -2.29 -1.77
CA CYS A 76 13.85 -3.08 -1.72
C CYS A 76 15.06 -2.35 -2.32
N SER A 77 14.87 -1.26 -3.06
CA SER A 77 15.97 -0.41 -3.52
C SER A 77 16.62 0.37 -2.37
N TRP A 78 15.87 0.73 -1.33
CA TRP A 78 16.31 1.63 -0.26
C TRP A 78 16.92 2.93 -0.80
N ASP A 79 16.32 3.47 -1.87
CA ASP A 79 16.83 4.63 -2.58
C ASP A 79 15.66 5.49 -3.08
N ASP A 80 15.48 6.66 -2.49
CA ASP A 80 14.39 7.57 -2.86
C ASP A 80 14.59 8.16 -4.26
N THR A 81 15.82 8.16 -4.79
CA THR A 81 16.09 8.60 -6.17
C THR A 81 15.58 7.59 -7.20
N VAL A 82 15.63 6.29 -6.90
CA VAL A 82 15.02 5.24 -7.72
C VAL A 82 13.49 5.39 -7.72
N SER A 83 12.91 5.66 -6.54
CA SER A 83 11.48 5.93 -6.43
C SER A 83 11.09 7.21 -7.18
N GLU A 84 11.93 8.28 -7.14
CA GLU A 84 11.73 9.52 -7.88
C GLU A 84 11.78 9.28 -9.39
N ALA A 85 12.72 8.47 -9.88
CA ALA A 85 12.80 8.09 -11.29
C ALA A 85 11.54 7.35 -11.75
N MET A 86 11.00 6.44 -10.94
CA MET A 86 9.75 5.70 -11.25
C MET A 86 8.53 6.62 -11.20
N GLY A 87 8.47 7.56 -10.25
CA GLY A 87 7.47 8.61 -10.24
C GLY A 87 7.50 9.43 -11.55
N ALA A 88 8.70 9.76 -12.05
CA ALA A 88 8.83 10.47 -13.32
C ALA A 88 8.38 9.64 -14.53
N VAL A 89 8.59 8.31 -14.52
CA VAL A 89 8.09 7.40 -15.58
C VAL A 89 6.56 7.46 -15.62
N VAL A 90 5.89 7.22 -14.48
CA VAL A 90 4.42 7.22 -14.42
C VAL A 90 3.84 8.62 -14.68
N GLY A 91 4.52 9.66 -14.20
CA GLY A 91 4.13 11.05 -14.46
C GLY A 91 4.15 11.41 -15.95
N ARG A 92 5.14 10.94 -16.72
CA ARG A 92 5.17 11.13 -18.19
C ARG A 92 4.01 10.41 -18.87
N ASP A 93 3.71 9.17 -18.47
CA ASP A 93 2.55 8.44 -18.98
C ASP A 93 1.25 9.19 -18.69
N ALA A 94 1.10 9.73 -17.47
CA ALA A 94 -0.06 10.50 -17.06
C ALA A 94 -0.26 11.76 -17.91
N VAL A 95 0.80 12.57 -18.08
CA VAL A 95 0.74 13.80 -18.92
C VAL A 95 0.44 13.46 -20.38
N ASN A 96 1.11 12.44 -20.93
CA ASN A 96 0.89 11.99 -22.31
C ASN A 96 -0.56 11.55 -22.53
N GLN A 97 -1.19 10.94 -21.54
CA GLN A 97 -2.57 10.49 -21.59
C GLN A 97 -3.58 11.51 -21.04
N LYS A 98 -3.15 12.76 -20.78
CA LYS A 98 -4.01 13.86 -20.31
C LYS A 98 -4.73 13.51 -18.99
N VAL A 99 -3.98 12.98 -18.03
CA VAL A 99 -4.41 12.77 -16.65
C VAL A 99 -3.87 13.92 -15.81
N ASP A 100 -4.73 14.54 -15.02
CA ASP A 100 -4.40 15.70 -14.19
C ASP A 100 -3.97 15.29 -12.78
N VAL A 101 -4.56 14.20 -12.24
CA VAL A 101 -4.27 13.70 -10.91
C VAL A 101 -4.00 12.19 -10.97
N LEU A 102 -2.80 11.80 -10.59
CA LEU A 102 -2.37 10.42 -10.45
C LEU A 102 -2.68 9.94 -9.02
N LEU A 103 -3.53 8.91 -8.86
CA LEU A 103 -3.92 8.33 -7.58
C LEU A 103 -2.83 7.39 -7.04
N ALA A 104 -1.70 7.98 -6.71
CA ALA A 104 -0.47 7.35 -6.23
C ALA A 104 0.37 8.36 -5.43
N PRO A 105 1.31 7.84 -4.58
CA PRO A 105 1.58 6.46 -4.24
C PRO A 105 0.68 5.89 -3.14
N GLY A 106 0.60 4.55 -3.05
CA GLY A 106 0.06 3.84 -1.90
C GLY A 106 1.13 3.71 -0.81
N LEU A 107 0.82 4.09 0.44
CA LEU A 107 1.84 4.09 1.50
C LEU A 107 1.34 3.65 2.89
N ASN A 108 0.24 2.90 2.98
CA ASN A 108 -0.15 2.30 4.25
C ASN A 108 0.97 1.39 4.80
N THR A 109 1.11 1.36 6.11
CA THR A 109 2.10 0.49 6.77
C THR A 109 1.74 -0.99 6.56
N LYS A 110 2.71 -1.81 6.16
CA LYS A 110 2.55 -3.27 6.02
C LYS A 110 2.46 -3.92 7.40
N ARG A 111 1.27 -3.92 7.98
CA ARG A 111 0.98 -4.47 9.31
C ARG A 111 1.04 -5.99 9.33
N SER A 112 0.52 -6.63 8.27
CA SER A 112 0.48 -8.07 8.13
C SER A 112 0.84 -8.49 6.72
N SER A 113 1.67 -9.53 6.58
CA SER A 113 1.99 -10.15 5.30
C SER A 113 0.78 -10.77 4.60
N LEU A 114 -0.34 -10.96 5.31
CA LEU A 114 -1.58 -11.50 4.74
C LEU A 114 -2.45 -10.46 4.05
N CYS A 115 -2.19 -9.15 4.22
CA CYS A 115 -2.98 -8.12 3.55
C CYS A 115 -2.85 -8.25 2.02
N GLY A 116 -3.99 -8.37 1.33
CA GLY A 116 -4.03 -8.58 -0.12
C GLY A 116 -3.39 -7.46 -0.94
N ARG A 117 -3.34 -6.23 -0.40
CA ARG A 117 -2.71 -5.05 -1.02
C ARG A 117 -1.29 -4.77 -0.52
N SER A 118 -0.65 -5.69 0.22
CA SER A 118 0.72 -5.49 0.71
C SER A 118 1.73 -5.20 -0.40
N PHE A 119 1.53 -5.72 -1.61
CA PHE A 119 2.38 -5.44 -2.78
C PHE A 119 2.36 -3.95 -3.20
N GLU A 120 1.27 -3.23 -2.90
CA GLU A 120 1.03 -1.83 -3.29
C GLU A 120 1.63 -0.83 -2.28
N TYR A 121 2.06 -1.29 -1.12
CA TYR A 121 2.61 -0.48 -0.03
C TYR A 121 4.10 -0.74 0.15
N TYR A 122 4.88 0.29 0.47
CA TYR A 122 6.34 0.21 0.51
C TYR A 122 6.88 -0.73 1.58
N SER A 123 6.61 -0.45 2.86
CA SER A 123 7.32 -1.09 3.96
C SER A 123 6.46 -1.25 5.22
N GLU A 124 6.91 -2.10 6.14
CA GLU A 124 6.47 -2.14 7.54
C GLU A 124 7.02 -0.97 8.36
N ASP A 125 8.08 -0.31 7.86
CA ASP A 125 8.70 0.83 8.51
C ASP A 125 8.17 2.14 7.93
N PRO A 126 7.59 3.04 8.77
CA PRO A 126 7.00 4.29 8.32
C PRO A 126 8.04 5.31 7.81
N TYR A 127 9.29 5.29 8.32
CA TYR A 127 10.33 6.19 7.86
C TYR A 127 10.76 5.84 6.43
N LEU A 128 11.09 4.57 6.18
CA LEU A 128 11.42 4.09 4.83
C LEU A 128 10.28 4.35 3.85
N SER A 129 9.04 4.00 4.22
CA SER A 129 7.86 4.22 3.38
C SER A 129 7.69 5.70 3.03
N GLY A 130 7.81 6.59 4.02
CA GLY A 130 7.61 8.03 3.83
C GLY A 130 8.67 8.65 2.90
N LYS A 131 9.95 8.30 3.07
CA LYS A 131 11.05 8.81 2.23
C LYS A 131 10.91 8.37 0.76
N LEU A 132 10.60 7.10 0.53
CA LEU A 132 10.40 6.58 -0.83
C LEU A 132 9.16 7.16 -1.49
N ALA A 133 8.06 7.29 -0.74
CA ALA A 133 6.84 7.93 -1.24
C ALA A 133 7.08 9.40 -1.60
N ALA A 134 7.84 10.14 -0.78
CA ALA A 134 8.22 11.53 -1.09
C ALA A 134 9.02 11.62 -2.39
N GLY A 135 9.95 10.68 -2.64
CA GLY A 135 10.67 10.56 -3.91
C GLY A 135 9.72 10.40 -5.09
N PHE A 136 8.83 9.40 -5.02
CA PHE A 136 7.84 9.14 -6.09
C PHE A 136 6.99 10.39 -6.40
N ILE A 137 6.48 11.05 -5.36
CA ILE A 137 5.67 12.28 -5.49
C ILE A 137 6.46 13.36 -6.22
N ARG A 138 7.70 13.65 -5.80
CA ARG A 138 8.55 14.64 -6.46
C ARG A 138 8.78 14.32 -7.95
N GLY A 139 9.07 13.04 -8.24
CA GLY A 139 9.31 12.57 -9.60
C GLY A 139 8.12 12.77 -10.51
N ALA A 140 6.94 12.35 -10.10
CA ALA A 140 5.70 12.47 -10.86
C ALA A 140 5.31 13.95 -11.06
N GLN A 141 5.33 14.75 -10.00
CA GLN A 141 4.91 16.15 -10.04
C GLN A 141 5.85 17.04 -10.88
N LYS A 142 7.14 16.72 -10.96
CA LYS A 142 8.09 17.37 -11.89
C LYS A 142 7.67 17.24 -13.37
N GLN A 143 6.87 16.22 -13.72
CA GLN A 143 6.35 16.04 -15.07
C GLN A 143 5.12 16.93 -15.35
N GLY A 144 4.45 17.44 -14.33
CA GLY A 144 3.28 18.33 -14.47
C GLY A 144 1.95 17.68 -14.15
N VAL A 145 1.93 16.48 -13.53
CA VAL A 145 0.75 15.82 -12.98
C VAL A 145 0.72 15.99 -11.46
N SER A 146 -0.45 16.19 -10.86
CA SER A 146 -0.60 16.11 -9.40
C SER A 146 -0.61 14.68 -8.92
N THR A 147 -0.08 14.41 -7.74
CA THR A 147 -0.14 13.10 -7.08
C THR A 147 -1.14 13.09 -5.94
N CYS A 148 -1.61 11.89 -5.57
CA CYS A 148 -2.57 11.66 -4.50
C CYS A 148 -2.07 10.57 -3.57
N ALA A 149 -1.50 10.96 -2.42
CA ALA A 149 -1.02 10.01 -1.41
C ALA A 149 -2.19 9.23 -0.79
N LYS A 150 -2.13 7.88 -0.76
CA LYS A 150 -3.24 7.01 -0.36
C LYS A 150 -2.80 5.80 0.47
N HIS A 151 -3.64 5.22 1.33
CA HIS A 151 -4.99 5.64 1.73
C HIS A 151 -4.93 6.17 3.17
N TYR A 152 -5.24 7.40 3.41
CA TYR A 152 -5.13 8.10 4.70
C TYR A 152 -6.36 7.84 5.57
N ALA A 153 -6.33 6.99 6.65
CA ALA A 153 -5.18 6.28 7.16
C ALA A 153 -5.57 4.88 7.67
N ALA A 154 -4.54 4.09 8.02
CA ALA A 154 -4.70 2.80 8.69
C ALA A 154 -5.58 1.78 7.95
N ASN A 155 -5.53 1.76 6.61
CA ASN A 155 -6.17 0.76 5.77
C ASN A 155 -5.20 -0.40 5.53
N ALA A 156 -5.07 -1.31 6.53
CA ALA A 156 -4.08 -2.38 6.53
C ALA A 156 -4.70 -3.78 6.33
N GLN A 157 -5.94 -3.88 5.86
CA GLN A 157 -6.65 -5.13 5.56
C GLN A 157 -7.70 -4.91 4.47
N GLU A 158 -8.09 -6.00 3.79
CA GLU A 158 -9.15 -5.99 2.77
C GLU A 158 -10.50 -6.48 3.32
N LEU A 159 -10.48 -7.36 4.33
CA LEU A 159 -11.70 -7.86 4.96
C LEU A 159 -12.53 -6.72 5.55
N LEU A 160 -13.77 -6.56 5.08
CA LEU A 160 -14.72 -5.54 5.55
C LEU A 160 -14.15 -4.10 5.56
N ARG A 161 -13.20 -3.78 4.67
CA ARG A 161 -12.45 -2.51 4.66
C ARG A 161 -13.33 -1.26 4.64
N MET A 162 -14.57 -1.33 4.09
CA MET A 162 -15.53 -0.21 4.05
C MET A 162 -16.40 -0.10 5.31
N HIS A 163 -16.22 -1.00 6.28
CA HIS A 163 -17.02 -1.09 7.51
C HIS A 163 -16.15 -1.14 8.77
N SER A 164 -15.01 -1.83 8.71
CA SER A 164 -14.13 -2.11 9.84
C SER A 164 -13.66 -0.83 10.54
N ASP A 165 -13.50 -0.91 11.86
CA ASP A 165 -12.91 0.13 12.70
C ASP A 165 -11.48 -0.27 13.09
N SER A 166 -10.49 0.50 12.68
CA SER A 166 -9.10 0.34 13.08
C SER A 166 -8.90 0.98 14.46
N VAL A 167 -8.88 0.14 15.50
CA VAL A 167 -8.82 0.57 16.91
C VAL A 167 -7.39 0.55 17.41
N MET A 168 -6.84 1.70 17.79
CA MET A 168 -5.48 1.85 18.28
C MET A 168 -5.31 3.08 19.15
N ASP A 169 -4.31 3.07 20.02
CA ASP A 169 -3.94 4.26 20.79
C ASP A 169 -3.32 5.35 19.91
N GLU A 170 -3.37 6.60 20.40
CA GLU A 170 -2.92 7.76 19.64
C GLU A 170 -1.43 7.70 19.28
N ARG A 171 -0.57 7.18 20.16
CA ARG A 171 0.85 7.06 19.88
C ARG A 171 1.13 6.08 18.74
N THR A 172 0.47 4.94 18.76
CA THR A 172 0.53 3.95 17.68
C THR A 172 0.06 4.56 16.36
N LEU A 173 -1.06 5.28 16.36
CA LEU A 173 -1.55 5.98 15.18
C LEU A 173 -0.50 6.95 14.63
N ARG A 174 0.08 7.80 15.47
CA ARG A 174 1.00 8.86 15.07
C ARG A 174 2.37 8.34 14.63
N GLU A 175 2.93 7.37 15.35
CA GLU A 175 4.28 6.88 15.06
C GLU A 175 4.32 5.83 13.95
N MET A 176 3.31 4.94 13.85
CA MET A 176 3.33 3.82 12.91
C MET A 176 2.49 4.04 11.66
N TYR A 177 1.33 4.70 11.78
CA TYR A 177 0.36 4.75 10.66
C TYR A 177 0.22 6.15 10.04
N LEU A 178 0.79 7.18 10.67
CA LEU A 178 0.76 8.55 10.15
C LEU A 178 2.14 9.14 9.83
N THR A 179 3.24 8.64 10.41
CA THR A 179 4.59 9.20 10.15
C THR A 179 5.00 9.07 8.68
N ASN A 180 4.65 7.99 8.00
CA ASN A 180 4.88 7.81 6.57
C ASN A 180 4.13 8.87 5.73
N PHE A 181 2.88 9.16 6.06
CA PHE A 181 2.11 10.24 5.43
C PHE A 181 2.69 11.62 5.75
N GLU A 182 3.07 11.87 7.00
CA GLU A 182 3.70 13.13 7.41
C GLU A 182 4.94 13.43 6.55
N ILE A 183 5.84 12.44 6.40
CA ILE A 183 7.05 12.57 5.59
C ILE A 183 6.66 12.80 4.12
N ALA A 184 5.78 11.99 3.56
CA ALA A 184 5.36 12.10 2.17
C ALA A 184 4.74 13.47 1.87
N ILE A 185 3.93 14.01 2.79
CA ILE A 185 3.27 15.32 2.64
C ILE A 185 4.28 16.46 2.79
N LYS A 186 5.11 16.44 3.83
CA LYS A 186 6.06 17.54 4.08
C LYS A 186 7.21 17.58 3.09
N GLU A 187 7.73 16.44 2.65
CA GLU A 187 8.89 16.33 1.77
C GLU A 187 8.53 16.12 0.29
N GLY A 188 7.43 15.40 0.02
CA GLY A 188 6.92 15.16 -1.34
C GLY A 188 5.96 16.24 -1.84
N LYS A 189 5.16 16.83 -0.95
CA LYS A 189 4.16 17.86 -1.22
C LYS A 189 3.15 17.44 -2.30
N PRO A 190 2.40 16.33 -2.10
CA PRO A 190 1.39 15.90 -3.05
C PRO A 190 0.28 16.95 -3.17
N GLY A 191 -0.32 17.08 -4.36
CA GLY A 191 -1.47 17.97 -4.56
C GLY A 191 -2.75 17.44 -3.90
N PHE A 192 -2.86 16.11 -3.77
CA PHE A 192 -4.03 15.45 -3.19
C PHE A 192 -3.62 14.43 -2.13
N VAL A 193 -4.58 14.18 -1.21
CA VAL A 193 -4.56 13.06 -0.26
C VAL A 193 -5.88 12.33 -0.39
N MET A 194 -5.85 10.99 -0.52
CA MET A 194 -7.06 10.16 -0.56
C MET A 194 -7.31 9.55 0.81
N THR A 195 -8.52 9.76 1.34
CA THR A 195 -8.94 9.14 2.61
C THR A 195 -9.20 7.65 2.45
N ALA A 196 -8.92 6.89 3.51
CA ALA A 196 -9.20 5.46 3.54
C ALA A 196 -10.70 5.16 3.70
N TYR A 197 -11.08 3.92 3.37
CA TYR A 197 -12.46 3.45 3.52
C TYR A 197 -12.90 3.25 4.97
N ASN A 198 -11.96 2.80 5.82
CA ASN A 198 -12.22 2.32 7.17
C ASN A 198 -12.51 3.46 8.15
N ARG A 199 -13.07 3.08 9.29
CA ARG A 199 -13.07 3.93 10.48
C ARG A 199 -11.69 3.86 11.15
N VAL A 200 -11.36 4.94 11.85
CA VAL A 200 -10.23 5.00 12.79
C VAL A 200 -10.79 5.49 14.11
N ASN A 201 -10.71 4.63 15.13
CA ASN A 201 -11.24 4.90 16.47
C ASN A 201 -12.70 5.41 16.44
N GLY A 202 -13.58 4.71 15.69
CA GLY A 202 -15.01 4.94 15.61
C GLY A 202 -15.48 5.89 14.51
N VAL A 203 -14.59 6.70 13.90
CA VAL A 203 -14.96 7.71 12.91
C VAL A 203 -14.41 7.35 11.53
N TYR A 204 -15.23 7.44 10.48
CA TYR A 204 -14.77 7.25 9.11
C TYR A 204 -13.67 8.24 8.74
N ALA A 205 -12.61 7.79 8.08
CA ALA A 205 -11.43 8.60 7.79
C ALA A 205 -11.76 9.91 7.05
N ASN A 206 -12.75 9.89 6.15
CA ASN A 206 -13.18 11.09 5.40
C ASN A 206 -14.06 12.08 6.19
N GLU A 207 -14.46 11.73 7.41
CA GLU A 207 -15.30 12.56 8.29
C GLU A 207 -14.57 12.92 9.60
N SER A 208 -13.33 12.48 9.72
CA SER A 208 -12.57 12.62 10.95
C SER A 208 -11.96 14.03 11.05
N ARG A 209 -12.52 14.87 11.93
CA ARG A 209 -11.91 16.15 12.29
C ARG A 209 -10.46 15.94 12.75
N HIS A 210 -10.24 14.93 13.59
CA HIS A 210 -8.91 14.62 14.11
C HIS A 210 -7.90 14.36 12.98
N LEU A 211 -8.24 13.51 12.01
CA LEU A 211 -7.35 13.20 10.89
C LEU A 211 -7.23 14.40 9.92
N LEU A 212 -8.36 14.95 9.46
CA LEU A 212 -8.36 15.94 8.37
C LEU A 212 -8.11 17.37 8.87
N GLY A 213 -8.82 17.78 9.92
CA GLY A 213 -8.74 19.13 10.45
C GLY A 213 -7.51 19.35 11.32
N ASP A 214 -7.36 18.55 12.37
CA ASP A 214 -6.36 18.81 13.39
C ASP A 214 -4.96 18.37 12.92
N ILE A 215 -4.80 17.16 12.41
CA ILE A 215 -3.50 16.61 11.99
C ILE A 215 -3.10 17.07 10.59
N LEU A 216 -3.86 16.67 9.56
CA LEU A 216 -3.45 16.89 8.16
C LEU A 216 -3.31 18.38 7.84
N ARG A 217 -4.34 19.19 8.15
CA ARG A 217 -4.32 20.61 7.85
C ARG A 217 -3.68 21.44 8.96
N GLY A 218 -4.00 21.15 10.23
CA GLY A 218 -3.56 21.95 11.37
C GLY A 218 -2.07 21.73 11.67
N GLU A 219 -1.64 20.50 11.93
CA GLU A 219 -0.26 20.23 12.33
C GLU A 219 0.70 20.14 11.15
N TRP A 220 0.28 19.51 10.03
CA TRP A 220 1.18 19.31 8.88
C TRP A 220 1.11 20.44 7.87
N GLY A 221 0.09 21.33 7.95
CA GLY A 221 -0.07 22.47 7.07
C GLY A 221 -0.42 22.08 5.64
N PHE A 222 -1.11 20.93 5.43
CA PHE A 222 -1.52 20.51 4.11
C PHE A 222 -2.59 21.46 3.54
N ASP A 223 -2.28 22.13 2.46
CA ASP A 223 -3.15 23.08 1.75
C ASP A 223 -3.76 22.52 0.46
N GLY A 224 -3.42 21.27 0.11
CA GLY A 224 -3.97 20.56 -1.03
C GLY A 224 -5.41 20.09 -0.88
N ALA A 225 -5.90 19.35 -1.88
CA ALA A 225 -7.24 18.79 -1.89
C ALA A 225 -7.29 17.38 -1.26
N VAL A 226 -8.36 17.11 -0.52
CA VAL A 226 -8.66 15.79 0.03
C VAL A 226 -9.76 15.16 -0.80
N VAL A 227 -9.51 13.97 -1.34
CA VAL A 227 -10.46 13.17 -2.11
C VAL A 227 -10.82 11.89 -1.34
N THR A 228 -12.05 11.41 -1.47
CA THR A 228 -12.44 10.10 -0.93
C THR A 228 -11.84 8.97 -1.76
N ASP A 229 -11.55 7.82 -1.15
CA ASP A 229 -11.49 6.59 -1.92
C ASP A 229 -12.86 6.31 -2.58
N TRP A 230 -12.89 5.51 -3.66
CA TRP A 230 -14.07 5.35 -4.52
C TRP A 230 -15.25 4.72 -3.79
N GLY A 231 -16.28 5.55 -3.52
CA GLY A 231 -17.44 5.15 -2.70
C GLY A 231 -17.20 5.15 -1.19
N GLY A 232 -16.05 5.65 -0.73
CA GLY A 232 -15.66 5.70 0.68
C GLY A 232 -16.39 6.74 1.52
N SER A 233 -17.14 7.66 0.89
CA SER A 233 -17.93 8.67 1.61
C SER A 233 -19.09 8.02 2.38
N ASN A 234 -19.17 8.24 3.68
CA ASN A 234 -20.34 7.89 4.48
C ASN A 234 -21.33 9.08 4.52
N SER A 235 -20.95 10.20 5.11
CA SER A 235 -21.69 11.46 5.05
C SER A 235 -20.93 12.51 4.25
N PHE A 236 -21.46 12.93 3.12
CA PHE A 236 -20.85 13.97 2.29
C PHE A 236 -20.77 15.31 3.03
N VAL A 237 -21.83 15.67 3.76
CA VAL A 237 -21.89 16.94 4.52
C VAL A 237 -20.84 16.98 5.63
N GLU A 238 -20.70 15.92 6.40
CA GLU A 238 -19.67 15.82 7.44
C GLU A 238 -18.26 15.83 6.83
N GLY A 239 -18.04 15.08 5.75
CA GLY A 239 -16.76 15.07 5.04
C GLY A 239 -16.34 16.48 4.60
N VAL A 240 -17.24 17.27 3.97
CA VAL A 240 -16.98 18.65 3.57
C VAL A 240 -16.70 19.52 4.80
N ARG A 241 -17.48 19.34 5.89
CA ARG A 241 -17.26 20.08 7.13
C ARG A 241 -15.87 19.87 7.69
N GLU A 242 -15.41 18.63 7.73
CA GLU A 242 -14.18 18.27 8.41
C GLU A 242 -12.91 18.34 7.53
N GLY A 243 -13.06 18.64 6.23
CA GLY A 243 -11.88 18.95 5.40
C GLY A 243 -11.78 18.27 4.04
N MET A 244 -12.74 17.42 3.67
CA MET A 244 -12.82 16.80 2.36
C MET A 244 -13.20 17.81 1.28
N ASN A 245 -12.57 17.73 0.10
CA ASN A 245 -12.81 18.62 -1.05
C ASN A 245 -13.55 17.92 -2.19
N LEU A 246 -13.41 16.61 -2.34
CA LEU A 246 -13.95 15.92 -3.51
C LEU A 246 -14.45 14.51 -3.15
N GLU A 247 -15.74 14.27 -3.37
CA GLU A 247 -16.32 12.94 -3.29
C GLU A 247 -16.17 12.21 -4.64
N MET A 248 -15.57 11.03 -4.65
CA MET A 248 -15.48 10.17 -5.83
C MET A 248 -16.02 8.74 -5.54
N PRO A 249 -16.54 8.03 -6.55
CA PRO A 249 -16.97 8.52 -7.87
C PRO A 249 -18.27 9.34 -7.77
N ALA A 250 -18.83 9.69 -8.92
CA ALA A 250 -20.09 10.43 -8.95
C ALA A 250 -21.25 9.67 -8.26
N ALA A 251 -21.85 10.31 -7.26
CA ALA A 251 -23.12 9.89 -6.67
C ALA A 251 -24.35 10.51 -7.40
N GLY A 252 -24.16 10.99 -8.61
CA GLY A 252 -25.12 11.81 -9.33
C GLY A 252 -25.31 13.16 -8.65
N ASP A 253 -26.56 13.64 -8.58
CA ASP A 253 -26.87 14.91 -7.91
C ASP A 253 -27.27 14.71 -6.44
N ASP A 254 -27.27 13.49 -5.93
CA ASP A 254 -27.79 13.19 -4.58
C ASP A 254 -26.93 13.86 -3.48
N SER A 255 -25.61 13.59 -3.47
CA SER A 255 -24.69 14.19 -2.50
C SER A 255 -24.64 15.71 -2.58
N PRO A 256 -24.49 16.34 -3.76
CA PRO A 256 -24.58 17.80 -3.86
C PRO A 256 -25.91 18.38 -3.38
N CYS A 257 -27.05 17.76 -3.66
CA CYS A 257 -28.37 18.21 -3.15
C CYS A 257 -28.45 18.12 -1.63
N GLN A 258 -27.84 17.11 -1.00
CA GLN A 258 -27.76 17.01 0.46
C GLN A 258 -26.97 18.19 1.05
N LEU A 259 -25.83 18.55 0.42
CA LEU A 259 -25.01 19.68 0.87
C LEU A 259 -25.73 21.03 0.69
N VAL A 260 -26.38 21.24 -0.46
CA VAL A 260 -27.22 22.45 -0.71
C VAL A 260 -28.31 22.58 0.37
N LYS A 261 -28.98 21.46 0.70
CA LYS A 261 -29.98 21.46 1.77
C LYS A 261 -29.35 21.79 3.12
N ALA A 262 -28.22 21.19 3.47
CA ALA A 262 -27.53 21.41 4.75
C ALA A 262 -27.06 22.86 4.93
N VAL A 263 -26.65 23.54 3.85
CA VAL A 263 -26.34 24.97 3.88
C VAL A 263 -27.62 25.80 4.09
N LYS A 264 -28.70 25.51 3.34
CA LYS A 264 -29.96 26.25 3.42
C LYS A 264 -30.65 26.12 4.77
N ASP A 265 -30.52 25.01 5.46
CA ASP A 265 -31.10 24.81 6.80
C ASP A 265 -30.11 25.15 7.93
N GLY A 266 -28.93 25.66 7.61
CA GLY A 266 -27.94 26.14 8.59
C GLY A 266 -27.16 25.02 9.29
N THR A 267 -27.24 23.79 8.81
CA THR A 267 -26.47 22.64 9.36
C THR A 267 -24.99 22.83 9.12
N ILE A 268 -24.57 23.42 7.98
CA ILE A 268 -23.17 23.76 7.65
C ILE A 268 -23.10 25.22 7.16
N ASP A 269 -22.07 25.96 7.56
CA ASP A 269 -21.84 27.32 7.07
C ASP A 269 -21.36 27.29 5.61
N GLU A 270 -21.95 28.12 4.74
CA GLU A 270 -21.56 28.28 3.35
C GLU A 270 -20.06 28.63 3.19
N LYS A 271 -19.48 29.34 4.15
CA LYS A 271 -18.04 29.67 4.15
C LYS A 271 -17.15 28.43 4.14
N ILE A 272 -17.57 27.35 4.81
CA ILE A 272 -16.83 26.08 4.78
C ILE A 272 -16.85 25.49 3.37
N VAL A 273 -18.01 25.55 2.70
CA VAL A 273 -18.13 25.12 1.29
C VAL A 273 -17.23 25.97 0.39
N ASP A 274 -17.24 27.30 0.60
CA ASP A 274 -16.39 28.24 -0.15
C ASP A 274 -14.90 27.93 0.01
N GLU A 275 -14.44 27.61 1.22
CA GLU A 275 -13.06 27.20 1.48
C GLU A 275 -12.69 25.91 0.76
N ARG A 276 -13.56 24.89 0.76
CA ARG A 276 -13.31 23.61 0.08
C ARG A 276 -13.26 23.80 -1.44
N VAL A 277 -14.15 24.64 -1.98
CA VAL A 277 -14.14 25.00 -3.40
C VAL A 277 -12.87 25.75 -3.77
N ASP A 278 -12.47 26.74 -3.00
CA ASP A 278 -11.25 27.53 -3.22
C ASP A 278 -10.00 26.64 -3.28
N GLN A 279 -9.88 25.70 -2.35
CA GLN A 279 -8.78 24.71 -2.32
C GLN A 279 -8.79 23.79 -3.56
N LEU A 280 -9.94 23.31 -4.00
CA LEU A 280 -10.03 22.46 -5.19
C LEU A 280 -9.73 23.23 -6.46
N LEU A 281 -10.12 24.51 -6.55
CA LEU A 281 -9.87 25.38 -7.71
C LEU A 281 -8.37 25.58 -7.96
N ASP A 282 -7.51 25.51 -6.95
CA ASP A 282 -6.05 25.58 -7.15
C ASP A 282 -5.55 24.51 -8.16
N PHE A 283 -6.20 23.34 -8.18
CA PHE A 283 -5.83 22.24 -9.08
C PHE A 283 -6.63 22.23 -10.36
N VAL A 284 -7.92 22.57 -10.28
CA VAL A 284 -8.80 22.60 -11.46
C VAL A 284 -8.39 23.70 -12.45
N LEU A 285 -7.90 24.84 -11.94
CA LEU A 285 -7.47 25.97 -12.73
C LEU A 285 -5.97 26.01 -12.99
N ALA A 286 -5.19 25.05 -12.46
CA ALA A 286 -3.77 24.99 -12.69
C ALA A 286 -3.47 24.89 -14.19
N GLU A 287 -2.51 25.69 -14.67
CA GLU A 287 -2.05 25.59 -16.05
C GLU A 287 -1.49 24.19 -16.29
N ARG A 288 -2.14 23.47 -17.20
CA ARG A 288 -1.63 22.18 -17.65
C ARG A 288 -0.32 22.44 -18.40
N LYS A 289 0.77 21.89 -17.90
CA LYS A 289 2.00 21.86 -18.67
C LYS A 289 1.74 20.99 -19.89
N SER A 290 1.41 21.62 -21.01
CA SER A 290 1.35 20.98 -22.32
C SER A 290 2.78 20.70 -22.81
N GLY A 291 3.46 19.77 -22.12
CA GLY A 291 4.64 19.17 -22.70
C GLY A 291 4.14 18.09 -23.67
N GLU A 292 4.39 18.24 -24.95
CA GLU A 292 4.51 17.11 -25.86
C GLU A 292 5.70 16.28 -25.36
N THR A 293 5.47 15.50 -24.33
CA THR A 293 6.39 14.44 -23.96
C THR A 293 6.14 13.34 -24.98
N SER A 294 7.00 13.24 -25.98
CA SER A 294 7.00 12.09 -26.88
C SER A 294 7.08 10.83 -26.01
N PHE A 295 6.00 10.06 -25.98
CA PHE A 295 5.99 8.76 -25.30
C PHE A 295 6.97 7.84 -26.02
N ASP A 296 8.10 7.56 -25.41
CA ASP A 296 9.10 6.63 -25.88
C ASP A 296 9.05 5.37 -25.01
N ALA A 297 8.23 4.40 -25.45
CA ALA A 297 8.04 3.16 -24.73
C ALA A 297 9.36 2.41 -24.43
N ALA A 298 10.33 2.48 -25.35
CA ALA A 298 11.62 1.82 -25.16
C ALA A 298 12.43 2.46 -24.03
N LYS A 299 12.47 3.80 -23.96
CA LYS A 299 13.14 4.50 -22.85
C LYS A 299 12.43 4.28 -21.51
N GLN A 300 11.11 4.25 -21.51
CA GLN A 300 10.34 3.96 -20.29
C GLN A 300 10.61 2.54 -19.80
N HIS A 301 10.62 1.57 -20.72
CA HIS A 301 10.96 0.18 -20.43
C HIS A 301 12.38 0.03 -19.85
N GLN A 302 13.37 0.69 -20.46
CA GLN A 302 14.75 0.71 -19.94
C GLN A 302 14.84 1.33 -18.53
N ALA A 303 14.05 2.37 -18.27
CA ALA A 303 14.01 2.97 -16.94
C ALA A 303 13.38 2.00 -15.90
N ALA A 304 12.33 1.26 -16.29
CA ALA A 304 11.73 0.22 -15.46
C ALA A 304 12.71 -0.94 -15.20
N GLU A 305 13.50 -1.37 -16.21
CA GLU A 305 14.58 -2.35 -16.07
C GLU A 305 15.62 -1.89 -15.05
N ALA A 306 16.15 -0.66 -15.23
CA ALA A 306 17.16 -0.12 -14.32
C ALA A 306 16.67 -0.02 -12.86
N ALA A 307 15.39 0.27 -12.64
CA ALA A 307 14.79 0.26 -11.31
C ALA A 307 14.64 -1.16 -10.77
N ALA A 308 14.18 -2.11 -11.58
CA ALA A 308 14.04 -3.50 -11.17
C ALA A 308 15.38 -4.11 -10.73
N GLU A 309 16.48 -3.80 -11.46
CA GLU A 309 17.85 -4.24 -11.09
C GLU A 309 18.24 -3.79 -9.68
N LYS A 310 17.90 -2.54 -9.31
CA LYS A 310 18.19 -1.99 -7.98
C LYS A 310 17.36 -2.63 -6.86
N CYS A 311 16.27 -3.31 -7.22
CA CYS A 311 15.33 -3.91 -6.28
C CYS A 311 15.57 -5.40 -6.03
N LEU A 312 16.38 -6.09 -6.83
CA LEU A 312 16.66 -7.52 -6.68
C LEU A 312 17.38 -7.80 -5.35
N VAL A 313 16.82 -8.71 -4.54
CA VAL A 313 17.39 -9.08 -3.24
C VAL A 313 17.93 -10.51 -3.29
N LEU A 314 19.22 -10.67 -3.08
CA LEU A 314 19.83 -11.99 -2.92
C LEU A 314 19.65 -12.45 -1.47
N LEU A 315 18.71 -13.38 -1.22
CA LEU A 315 18.39 -13.85 0.13
C LEU A 315 19.33 -14.95 0.62
N LYS A 316 19.80 -15.81 -0.30
CA LYS A 316 20.67 -16.93 -0.01
C LYS A 316 21.62 -17.17 -1.19
N ASN A 317 22.89 -17.57 -0.93
CA ASN A 317 23.86 -17.90 -1.97
C ASN A 317 24.96 -18.81 -1.38
N ASP A 318 24.61 -20.08 -1.15
CA ASP A 318 25.53 -21.08 -0.58
C ASP A 318 26.68 -21.37 -1.55
N GLU A 319 27.87 -21.50 -1.00
CA GLU A 319 29.12 -21.75 -1.75
C GLU A 319 29.32 -20.79 -2.95
N HIS A 320 28.73 -19.58 -2.90
CA HIS A 320 28.79 -18.62 -4.00
C HIS A 320 28.33 -19.21 -5.35
N LEU A 321 27.22 -19.98 -5.33
CA LEU A 321 26.65 -20.60 -6.53
C LEU A 321 26.31 -19.56 -7.59
N LEU A 322 25.74 -18.44 -7.20
CA LEU A 322 25.51 -17.29 -8.08
C LEU A 322 26.72 -16.34 -8.03
N PRO A 323 27.10 -15.71 -9.17
CA PRO A 323 26.45 -15.81 -10.49
C PRO A 323 26.84 -17.11 -11.25
N LEU A 324 25.89 -17.58 -12.07
CA LEU A 324 26.11 -18.72 -12.99
C LEU A 324 26.93 -18.26 -14.20
N LYS A 325 27.67 -19.21 -14.81
CA LYS A 325 28.32 -18.96 -16.08
C LYS A 325 27.30 -19.00 -17.23
N LYS A 326 27.49 -18.19 -18.27
CA LYS A 326 26.61 -18.19 -19.45
C LYS A 326 26.57 -19.53 -20.20
N ASP A 327 27.67 -20.29 -20.16
CA ASP A 327 27.77 -21.61 -20.74
C ASP A 327 27.30 -22.77 -19.83
N ALA A 328 26.67 -22.43 -18.70
CA ALA A 328 26.16 -23.45 -17.78
C ALA A 328 25.00 -24.25 -18.39
N HIS A 329 25.04 -25.57 -18.21
CA HIS A 329 23.95 -26.47 -18.59
C HIS A 329 22.85 -26.41 -17.55
N VAL A 330 21.92 -25.45 -17.71
CA VAL A 330 20.82 -25.20 -16.78
C VAL A 330 19.50 -25.75 -17.29
N ALA A 331 18.70 -26.32 -16.39
CA ALA A 331 17.28 -26.57 -16.60
C ALA A 331 16.48 -25.36 -16.06
N VAL A 332 15.68 -24.70 -16.90
CA VAL A 332 14.77 -23.64 -16.48
C VAL A 332 13.42 -24.26 -16.19
N ILE A 333 12.90 -24.06 -14.99
CA ILE A 333 11.67 -24.72 -14.50
C ILE A 333 10.75 -23.69 -13.87
N GLY A 334 9.46 -23.82 -14.12
CA GLY A 334 8.41 -23.01 -13.48
C GLY A 334 7.53 -22.26 -14.45
N GLU A 335 6.23 -22.26 -14.20
CA GLU A 335 5.23 -21.54 -15.02
C GLU A 335 5.54 -20.04 -15.10
N PHE A 336 6.10 -19.45 -14.03
CA PHE A 336 6.44 -18.02 -13.97
C PHE A 336 7.64 -17.64 -14.86
N ALA A 337 8.43 -18.61 -15.36
CA ALA A 337 9.43 -18.36 -16.39
C ALA A 337 8.80 -18.19 -17.79
N ALA A 338 7.70 -18.91 -18.05
CA ALA A 338 6.97 -18.79 -19.32
C ALA A 338 6.09 -17.54 -19.37
N ARG A 339 5.50 -17.17 -18.24
CA ARG A 339 4.63 -16.02 -18.08
C ARG A 339 4.96 -15.33 -16.76
N SER A 340 5.67 -14.22 -16.86
CA SER A 340 6.21 -13.49 -15.71
C SER A 340 5.12 -13.05 -14.72
N ARG A 341 5.43 -13.16 -13.43
CA ARG A 341 4.62 -12.60 -12.34
C ARG A 341 5.22 -11.26 -11.94
N TYR A 342 4.79 -10.17 -12.58
CA TYR A 342 5.47 -8.89 -12.53
C TYR A 342 4.69 -7.77 -11.81
N GLN A 343 3.37 -7.95 -11.56
CA GLN A 343 2.50 -6.97 -10.91
C GLN A 343 1.43 -7.63 -10.04
N GLY A 344 0.82 -6.86 -9.11
CA GLY A 344 -0.36 -7.27 -8.34
C GLY A 344 -1.66 -7.18 -9.13
N ALA A 345 -2.78 -7.53 -8.48
CA ALA A 345 -4.11 -7.48 -9.09
C ALA A 345 -5.02 -6.48 -8.36
N GLY A 346 -6.06 -6.00 -9.04
CA GLY A 346 -7.00 -4.99 -8.54
C GLY A 346 -6.87 -3.65 -9.26
N SER A 347 -7.20 -2.55 -8.60
CA SER A 347 -7.19 -1.20 -9.17
C SER A 347 -5.79 -0.71 -9.61
N SER A 348 -4.73 -1.29 -9.06
CA SER A 348 -3.34 -0.99 -9.42
C SER A 348 -2.81 -1.75 -10.65
N MET A 349 -3.60 -2.65 -11.26
CA MET A 349 -3.16 -3.46 -12.38
C MET A 349 -3.01 -2.62 -13.65
N VAL A 350 -1.84 -2.68 -14.27
CA VAL A 350 -1.46 -1.92 -15.47
C VAL A 350 -1.63 -2.79 -16.73
N ASN A 351 -2.16 -2.22 -17.81
CA ASN A 351 -2.05 -2.81 -19.13
C ASN A 351 -0.67 -2.44 -19.71
N ALA A 352 0.33 -3.26 -19.37
CA ALA A 352 1.72 -2.98 -19.71
C ALA A 352 1.93 -2.84 -21.23
N ALA A 353 2.71 -1.84 -21.62
CA ALA A 353 3.00 -1.60 -23.04
C ALA A 353 3.87 -2.70 -23.63
N GLN A 354 4.80 -3.22 -22.82
CA GLN A 354 5.70 -4.32 -23.14
C GLN A 354 5.86 -5.16 -21.88
N VAL A 355 6.05 -6.45 -22.00
CA VAL A 355 6.41 -7.35 -20.88
C VAL A 355 7.50 -8.26 -21.34
N ASP A 356 8.58 -8.30 -20.60
CA ASP A 356 9.64 -9.29 -20.79
C ASP A 356 9.27 -10.58 -20.04
N ASP A 357 9.22 -11.69 -20.78
CA ASP A 357 9.15 -13.03 -20.21
C ASP A 357 10.53 -13.70 -20.28
N THR A 358 10.81 -14.63 -19.37
CA THR A 358 12.13 -15.26 -19.31
C THR A 358 12.43 -16.11 -20.53
N LEU A 359 11.47 -16.89 -21.04
CA LEU A 359 11.72 -17.87 -22.10
C LEU A 359 12.26 -17.24 -23.39
N PRO A 360 11.73 -16.12 -23.93
CA PRO A 360 12.27 -15.49 -25.14
C PRO A 360 13.70 -14.98 -24.99
N LEU A 361 14.16 -14.72 -23.77
CA LEU A 361 15.46 -14.18 -23.46
C LEU A 361 16.54 -15.23 -23.21
N LEU A 362 16.16 -16.51 -23.07
CA LEU A 362 17.09 -17.58 -22.65
C LEU A 362 18.25 -17.81 -23.63
N ASP A 363 18.07 -17.57 -24.94
CA ASP A 363 19.14 -17.73 -25.94
C ASP A 363 20.27 -16.72 -25.73
N GLU A 364 19.94 -15.52 -25.22
CA GLU A 364 20.91 -14.48 -24.91
C GLU A 364 21.72 -14.78 -23.64
N PHE A 365 21.07 -15.32 -22.60
CA PHE A 365 21.67 -15.47 -21.28
C PHE A 365 22.17 -16.88 -20.98
N PHE A 366 21.50 -17.92 -21.48
CA PHE A 366 21.87 -19.36 -21.30
C PHE A 366 21.77 -20.13 -22.60
N PRO A 367 22.65 -19.85 -23.58
CA PRO A 367 22.62 -20.55 -24.87
C PRO A 367 22.87 -22.07 -24.75
N ALA A 368 23.57 -22.50 -23.70
CA ALA A 368 23.86 -23.91 -23.43
C ALA A 368 22.85 -24.61 -22.50
N ARG A 369 21.68 -23.98 -22.24
CA ARG A 369 20.65 -24.61 -21.40
C ARG A 369 20.18 -25.97 -21.94
N VAL A 370 19.77 -26.85 -21.05
CA VAL A 370 19.24 -28.17 -21.44
C VAL A 370 17.77 -28.11 -21.84
N GLY A 371 17.03 -27.11 -21.41
CA GLY A 371 15.64 -26.89 -21.80
C GLY A 371 14.80 -26.13 -20.76
N PHE A 372 13.50 -26.12 -21.02
CA PHE A 372 12.48 -25.58 -20.14
C PHE A 372 11.39 -26.60 -19.84
N ALA A 373 10.88 -26.61 -18.60
CA ALA A 373 9.69 -27.38 -18.22
C ALA A 373 8.78 -26.50 -17.33
N GLN A 374 7.47 -26.52 -17.58
CA GLN A 374 6.50 -25.74 -16.80
C GLN A 374 6.47 -26.15 -15.32
N GLY A 375 6.55 -27.46 -15.03
CA GLY A 375 6.70 -28.03 -13.70
C GLY A 375 5.45 -28.06 -12.85
N PHE A 376 4.61 -27.02 -12.88
CA PHE A 376 3.38 -26.90 -12.07
C PHE A 376 2.33 -26.02 -12.76
N GLU A 377 1.09 -26.17 -12.32
CA GLU A 377 0.01 -25.27 -12.68
C GLU A 377 0.10 -23.96 -11.88
N ARG A 378 -0.19 -22.81 -12.51
CA ARG A 378 -0.11 -21.48 -11.87
C ARG A 378 -0.94 -21.37 -10.60
N LEU A 379 -2.15 -21.96 -10.61
CA LEU A 379 -2.96 -22.17 -9.41
C LEU A 379 -2.57 -23.50 -8.75
N ASP A 380 -2.84 -23.66 -7.47
CA ASP A 380 -2.41 -24.79 -6.65
C ASP A 380 -3.10 -26.13 -7.01
N ALA A 381 -3.15 -26.46 -8.31
CA ALA A 381 -3.65 -27.73 -8.80
C ALA A 381 -2.50 -28.72 -8.98
N ALA A 382 -2.64 -29.91 -8.42
CA ALA A 382 -1.65 -30.98 -8.60
C ALA A 382 -1.64 -31.43 -10.07
N ASN A 383 -0.45 -31.53 -10.68
CA ASN A 383 -0.24 -32.04 -12.03
C ASN A 383 1.06 -32.84 -12.09
N ASP A 384 0.94 -34.15 -11.85
CA ASP A 384 2.11 -35.03 -11.82
C ASP A 384 2.81 -35.15 -13.18
N ALA A 385 2.12 -34.96 -14.30
CA ALA A 385 2.74 -35.01 -15.63
C ALA A 385 3.74 -33.86 -15.79
N LEU A 386 3.35 -32.60 -15.45
CA LEU A 386 4.24 -31.46 -15.49
C LEU A 386 5.41 -31.61 -14.50
N ALA A 387 5.13 -32.08 -13.29
CA ALA A 387 6.17 -32.28 -12.29
C ALA A 387 7.19 -33.34 -12.74
N ASN A 388 6.74 -34.44 -13.32
CA ASN A 388 7.63 -35.51 -13.82
C ASN A 388 8.48 -35.03 -15.01
N GLU A 389 7.93 -34.26 -15.93
CA GLU A 389 8.66 -33.64 -17.04
C GLU A 389 9.82 -32.77 -16.49
N ALA A 390 9.53 -31.90 -15.54
CA ALA A 390 10.52 -31.06 -14.89
C ALA A 390 11.62 -31.88 -14.18
N VAL A 391 11.25 -32.95 -13.49
CA VAL A 391 12.20 -33.86 -12.83
C VAL A 391 13.10 -34.53 -13.85
N GLN A 392 12.58 -35.01 -15.00
CA GLN A 392 13.41 -35.63 -16.04
C GLN A 392 14.37 -34.60 -16.66
N LEU A 393 13.91 -33.37 -16.91
CA LEU A 393 14.77 -32.33 -17.43
C LEU A 393 15.90 -32.01 -16.43
N ALA A 394 15.58 -31.86 -15.15
CA ALA A 394 16.56 -31.53 -14.10
C ALA A 394 17.67 -32.59 -13.95
N LYS A 395 17.41 -33.88 -14.22
CA LYS A 395 18.42 -34.94 -14.20
C LYS A 395 19.52 -34.73 -15.24
N THR A 396 19.25 -34.02 -16.33
CA THR A 396 20.20 -33.79 -17.41
C THR A 396 20.99 -32.49 -17.25
N ALA A 397 20.65 -31.68 -16.23
CA ALA A 397 21.26 -30.41 -15.99
C ALA A 397 22.30 -30.43 -14.86
N ASN A 398 23.24 -29.48 -14.91
CA ASN A 398 24.20 -29.25 -13.84
C ASN A 398 23.61 -28.38 -12.71
N CYS A 399 22.59 -27.58 -13.05
CA CYS A 399 21.88 -26.69 -12.15
C CYS A 399 20.43 -26.51 -12.61
N ALA A 400 19.47 -26.43 -11.69
CA ALA A 400 18.11 -26.05 -11.99
C ALA A 400 17.86 -24.61 -11.55
N VAL A 401 17.30 -23.78 -12.44
CA VAL A 401 16.80 -22.44 -12.12
C VAL A 401 15.27 -22.53 -12.05
N VAL A 402 14.72 -22.41 -10.85
CA VAL A 402 13.32 -22.69 -10.55
C VAL A 402 12.58 -21.40 -10.22
N TYR A 403 11.58 -21.04 -11.00
CA TYR A 403 10.76 -19.84 -10.80
C TYR A 403 9.53 -20.18 -9.98
N LEU A 404 9.47 -19.67 -8.76
CA LEU A 404 8.37 -19.85 -7.80
C LEU A 404 7.72 -18.49 -7.46
N GLY A 405 6.50 -18.52 -6.92
CA GLY A 405 5.85 -17.28 -6.50
C GLY A 405 4.38 -17.44 -6.13
N LEU A 406 3.77 -16.30 -5.78
CA LEU A 406 2.35 -16.24 -5.48
C LEU A 406 1.56 -15.91 -6.77
N PRO A 407 0.52 -16.69 -7.11
CA PRO A 407 -0.39 -16.32 -8.20
C PRO A 407 -1.21 -15.06 -7.83
N GLU A 408 -1.81 -14.44 -8.84
CA GLU A 408 -2.52 -13.16 -8.73
C GLU A 408 -3.65 -13.17 -7.69
N CYS A 409 -4.31 -14.33 -7.51
CA CYS A 409 -5.40 -14.47 -6.54
C CYS A 409 -4.97 -14.41 -5.07
N PHE A 410 -3.67 -14.50 -4.80
CA PHE A 410 -3.11 -14.34 -3.45
C PHE A 410 -2.72 -12.90 -3.13
N GLU A 411 -2.52 -12.06 -4.15
CA GLU A 411 -2.07 -10.68 -4.01
C GLU A 411 -2.96 -9.77 -4.86
N THR A 412 -4.14 -9.50 -4.33
CA THR A 412 -5.18 -8.74 -5.01
C THR A 412 -5.93 -7.83 -4.05
N GLU A 413 -6.39 -6.71 -4.57
CA GLU A 413 -7.38 -5.90 -3.88
C GLU A 413 -8.67 -6.70 -3.61
N GLY A 414 -9.30 -6.45 -2.46
CA GLY A 414 -10.59 -7.04 -2.07
C GLY A 414 -10.49 -8.39 -1.35
N LEU A 415 -9.29 -8.98 -1.21
CA LEU A 415 -9.11 -10.28 -0.59
C LEU A 415 -7.79 -10.35 0.20
N ASP A 416 -7.85 -10.68 1.48
CA ASP A 416 -6.68 -11.02 2.28
C ASP A 416 -6.28 -12.49 2.10
N ARG A 417 -4.98 -12.76 2.20
CA ARG A 417 -4.44 -14.13 2.22
C ARG A 417 -4.86 -14.84 3.51
N THR A 418 -5.00 -16.16 3.43
CA THR A 418 -5.33 -17.00 4.60
C THR A 418 -4.09 -17.61 5.28
N HIS A 419 -2.94 -17.55 4.61
CA HIS A 419 -1.66 -18.08 5.09
C HIS A 419 -0.48 -17.46 4.33
N MET A 420 0.72 -17.54 4.90
CA MET A 420 1.96 -17.06 4.27
C MET A 420 2.64 -18.09 3.37
N ARG A 421 2.10 -19.28 3.17
CA ARG A 421 2.74 -20.35 2.39
C ARG A 421 2.63 -20.09 0.89
N LEU A 422 3.64 -20.56 0.14
CA LEU A 422 3.51 -20.75 -1.30
C LEU A 422 2.52 -21.88 -1.62
N PRO A 423 1.98 -21.96 -2.85
CA PRO A 423 1.19 -23.10 -3.31
C PRO A 423 1.91 -24.43 -3.10
N GLU A 424 1.17 -25.44 -2.61
CA GLU A 424 1.74 -26.76 -2.27
C GLU A 424 2.35 -27.49 -3.48
N ASN A 425 1.78 -27.31 -4.68
CA ASN A 425 2.29 -27.90 -5.92
C ASN A 425 3.72 -27.43 -6.22
N GLN A 426 4.05 -26.16 -5.93
CA GLN A 426 5.40 -25.61 -6.12
C GLN A 426 6.40 -26.21 -5.13
N ILE A 427 6.01 -26.33 -3.86
CA ILE A 427 6.86 -26.89 -2.81
C ILE A 427 7.10 -28.39 -3.03
N ALA A 428 6.05 -29.12 -3.42
CA ALA A 428 6.18 -30.54 -3.76
C ALA A 428 7.10 -30.77 -4.95
N LEU A 429 7.05 -29.91 -5.98
CA LEU A 429 7.97 -29.94 -7.10
C LEU A 429 9.41 -29.68 -6.65
N LEU A 430 9.67 -28.64 -5.86
CA LEU A 430 11.01 -28.29 -5.39
C LEU A 430 11.68 -29.46 -4.66
N LYS A 431 10.94 -30.16 -3.78
CA LYS A 431 11.41 -31.36 -3.09
C LYS A 431 11.76 -32.50 -4.06
N LYS A 432 10.94 -32.75 -5.10
CA LYS A 432 11.21 -33.73 -6.15
C LYS A 432 12.47 -33.35 -6.94
N LEU A 433 12.67 -32.06 -7.24
CA LEU A 433 13.86 -31.56 -7.95
C LEU A 433 15.12 -31.71 -7.09
N ARG A 434 15.07 -31.42 -5.80
CA ARG A 434 16.20 -31.58 -4.86
C ARG A 434 16.70 -33.00 -4.78
N ALA A 435 15.82 -33.99 -4.92
CA ALA A 435 16.20 -35.41 -4.92
C ALA A 435 17.04 -35.82 -6.14
N VAL A 436 17.02 -35.03 -7.24
CA VAL A 436 17.68 -35.41 -8.51
C VAL A 436 18.71 -34.39 -9.01
N CYS A 437 18.66 -33.15 -8.53
CA CYS A 437 19.56 -32.07 -8.93
C CYS A 437 20.29 -31.50 -7.71
N LYS A 438 21.64 -31.46 -7.80
CA LYS A 438 22.46 -31.01 -6.65
C LYS A 438 22.53 -29.51 -6.47
N LYS A 439 22.37 -28.75 -7.54
CA LYS A 439 22.42 -27.26 -7.52
C LYS A 439 21.10 -26.70 -7.97
N ILE A 440 20.43 -25.96 -7.07
CA ILE A 440 19.14 -25.34 -7.33
C ILE A 440 19.20 -23.85 -6.98
N VAL A 441 18.86 -23.01 -7.95
CA VAL A 441 18.62 -21.59 -7.78
C VAL A 441 17.12 -21.37 -7.83
N VAL A 442 16.55 -20.69 -6.83
CA VAL A 442 15.16 -20.26 -6.85
C VAL A 442 15.08 -18.77 -7.15
N VAL A 443 14.24 -18.40 -8.12
CA VAL A 443 13.79 -17.03 -8.37
C VAL A 443 12.39 -16.92 -7.82
N LEU A 444 12.18 -16.01 -6.86
CA LEU A 444 10.93 -15.88 -6.12
C LEU A 444 10.21 -14.59 -6.49
N SER A 445 8.96 -14.70 -6.98
CA SER A 445 8.10 -13.58 -7.36
C SER A 445 6.87 -13.50 -6.44
N CYS A 446 6.87 -12.54 -5.53
CA CYS A 446 5.74 -12.20 -4.65
C CYS A 446 5.88 -10.76 -4.16
N GLY A 447 4.78 -10.11 -3.81
CA GLY A 447 4.74 -8.71 -3.35
C GLY A 447 4.74 -8.54 -1.83
N SER A 448 4.72 -9.66 -1.08
CA SER A 448 4.82 -9.68 0.38
C SER A 448 5.47 -10.96 0.87
N ALA A 449 5.91 -10.98 2.13
CA ALA A 449 6.62 -12.09 2.74
C ALA A 449 5.86 -13.42 2.64
N VAL A 450 6.62 -14.50 2.47
CA VAL A 450 6.15 -15.89 2.49
C VAL A 450 6.96 -16.72 3.47
N GLU A 451 6.38 -17.82 3.98
CA GLU A 451 7.13 -18.82 4.75
C GLU A 451 8.16 -19.50 3.86
N THR A 452 9.39 -19.67 4.34
CA THR A 452 10.55 -20.10 3.54
C THR A 452 11.25 -21.34 4.08
N ASP A 453 10.57 -22.20 4.83
CA ASP A 453 11.14 -23.48 5.30
C ASP A 453 11.69 -24.34 4.17
N TRP A 454 11.10 -24.23 2.98
CA TRP A 454 11.54 -24.88 1.76
C TRP A 454 12.88 -24.34 1.21
N ALA A 455 13.38 -23.21 1.71
CA ALA A 455 14.66 -22.63 1.24
C ALA A 455 15.87 -23.52 1.57
N GLN A 456 15.72 -24.51 2.43
CA GLN A 456 16.72 -25.58 2.63
C GLN A 456 16.89 -26.47 1.38
N ASP A 457 15.87 -26.54 0.50
CA ASP A 457 15.88 -27.33 -0.72
C ASP A 457 16.47 -26.57 -1.94
N CYS A 458 17.00 -25.36 -1.75
CA CYS A 458 17.75 -24.61 -2.77
C CYS A 458 19.10 -24.12 -2.22
N ASP A 459 20.04 -23.85 -3.12
CA ASP A 459 21.40 -23.40 -2.78
C ASP A 459 21.52 -21.86 -2.94
N ALA A 460 20.70 -21.28 -3.81
CA ALA A 460 20.59 -19.82 -3.92
C ALA A 460 19.11 -19.39 -4.06
N LEU A 461 18.79 -18.24 -3.49
CA LEU A 461 17.45 -17.67 -3.51
C LEU A 461 17.54 -16.18 -3.87
N LEU A 462 17.01 -15.84 -5.05
CA LEU A 462 16.90 -14.47 -5.55
C LEU A 462 15.44 -14.02 -5.49
N TYR A 463 15.14 -13.03 -4.68
CA TYR A 463 13.82 -12.40 -4.61
C TYR A 463 13.71 -11.31 -5.66
N ALA A 464 12.81 -11.50 -6.62
CA ALA A 464 12.52 -10.59 -7.71
C ALA A 464 11.33 -9.65 -7.43
N GLY A 465 10.55 -9.95 -6.39
CA GLY A 465 9.34 -9.20 -6.06
C GLY A 465 8.30 -9.24 -7.18
N LEU A 466 7.51 -8.17 -7.27
CA LEU A 466 6.68 -7.84 -8.42
C LEU A 466 7.37 -6.68 -9.16
N GLY A 467 8.41 -7.03 -9.91
CA GLY A 467 9.42 -6.10 -10.40
C GLY A 467 9.08 -5.32 -11.68
N GLY A 468 7.79 -5.29 -12.07
CA GLY A 468 7.35 -4.55 -13.24
C GLY A 468 7.66 -5.26 -14.57
N GLU A 469 7.36 -4.59 -15.67
CA GLU A 469 7.34 -5.17 -17.02
C GLU A 469 8.70 -5.70 -17.51
N ALA A 470 9.82 -5.21 -16.96
CA ALA A 470 11.18 -5.57 -17.38
C ALA A 470 11.91 -6.50 -16.38
N VAL A 471 11.23 -7.06 -15.38
CA VAL A 471 11.85 -7.83 -14.30
C VAL A 471 12.57 -9.10 -14.81
N ALA A 472 12.07 -9.75 -15.86
CA ALA A 472 12.66 -10.99 -16.36
C ALA A 472 14.08 -10.77 -16.86
N ARG A 473 14.35 -9.71 -17.62
CA ARG A 473 15.70 -9.34 -18.09
C ARG A 473 16.61 -9.00 -16.91
N SER A 474 16.13 -8.20 -15.97
CA SER A 474 16.88 -7.85 -14.74
C SER A 474 17.31 -9.08 -13.95
N VAL A 475 16.41 -10.06 -13.77
CA VAL A 475 16.69 -11.35 -13.12
C VAL A 475 17.78 -12.12 -13.89
N LEU A 476 17.66 -12.26 -15.20
CA LEU A 476 18.64 -13.00 -16.02
C LEU A 476 20.02 -12.34 -15.96
N ARG A 477 20.10 -11.01 -16.02
CA ARG A 477 21.37 -10.27 -15.86
C ARG A 477 22.01 -10.50 -14.50
N ALA A 478 21.21 -10.57 -13.43
CA ALA A 478 21.69 -10.92 -12.10
C ALA A 478 22.19 -12.37 -12.04
N LEU A 479 21.41 -13.31 -12.60
CA LEU A 479 21.80 -14.75 -12.59
C LEU A 479 23.13 -15.02 -13.27
N VAL A 480 23.48 -14.29 -14.35
CA VAL A 480 24.76 -14.45 -15.07
C VAL A 480 25.84 -13.47 -14.60
N GLY A 481 25.56 -12.61 -13.63
CA GLY A 481 26.53 -11.70 -13.03
C GLY A 481 26.88 -10.47 -13.88
N GLU A 482 26.03 -10.06 -14.83
CA GLU A 482 26.15 -8.78 -15.52
C GLU A 482 25.85 -7.61 -14.58
N ILE A 483 25.00 -7.85 -13.58
CA ILE A 483 24.75 -6.95 -12.46
C ILE A 483 24.98 -7.67 -11.14
N THR A 484 25.31 -6.92 -10.10
CA THR A 484 25.45 -7.38 -8.73
C THR A 484 24.21 -7.01 -7.93
N PRO A 485 23.41 -7.97 -7.40
CA PRO A 485 22.29 -7.66 -6.52
C PRO A 485 22.74 -6.82 -5.32
N GLY A 486 22.00 -5.76 -5.03
CA GLY A 486 22.25 -4.84 -3.92
C GLY A 486 20.98 -4.37 -3.23
N GLY A 487 19.82 -4.98 -3.56
CA GLY A 487 18.56 -4.73 -2.89
C GLY A 487 18.53 -5.31 -1.48
N LYS A 488 17.69 -4.72 -0.62
CA LYS A 488 17.50 -5.15 0.78
C LYS A 488 16.00 -5.31 1.06
N LEU A 489 15.61 -6.30 1.86
CA LEU A 489 14.21 -6.49 2.25
C LEU A 489 13.66 -5.25 2.98
N ALA A 490 12.47 -4.83 2.61
CA ALA A 490 11.75 -3.71 3.24
C ALA A 490 10.68 -4.17 4.23
N GLU A 491 10.64 -5.46 4.54
CA GLU A 491 9.77 -6.08 5.54
C GLU A 491 10.45 -7.30 6.16
N THR A 492 10.02 -7.64 7.37
CA THR A 492 10.45 -8.84 8.09
C THR A 492 9.79 -10.08 7.49
N TRP A 493 10.56 -11.10 7.19
CA TRP A 493 10.04 -12.41 6.78
C TRP A 493 10.05 -13.34 7.97
N TYR A 494 8.89 -13.55 8.58
CA TYR A 494 8.75 -14.49 9.69
C TYR A 494 8.97 -15.92 9.23
N ARG A 495 9.42 -16.81 10.12
CA ARG A 495 9.50 -18.25 9.81
C ARG A 495 8.13 -18.82 9.55
N HIS A 496 7.22 -18.53 10.47
CA HIS A 496 5.81 -18.92 10.37
C HIS A 496 4.95 -17.70 10.66
N TYR A 497 3.74 -17.66 10.10
CA TYR A 497 2.82 -16.55 10.39
C TYR A 497 2.48 -16.44 11.89
N ALA A 498 2.48 -17.56 12.60
CA ALA A 498 2.27 -17.59 14.05
C ALA A 498 3.32 -16.79 14.85
N ASP A 499 4.49 -16.54 14.28
CA ASP A 499 5.56 -15.74 14.89
C ASP A 499 5.31 -14.24 14.74
N ALA A 500 4.36 -13.83 13.89
CA ALA A 500 4.02 -12.43 13.71
C ALA A 500 3.22 -11.87 14.89
N PRO A 501 3.49 -10.65 15.35
CA PRO A 501 2.78 -10.07 16.51
C PRO A 501 1.28 -9.93 16.29
N VAL A 502 0.85 -9.84 15.03
CA VAL A 502 -0.55 -9.67 14.62
C VAL A 502 -1.29 -10.98 14.37
N SER A 503 -0.64 -12.13 14.51
CA SER A 503 -1.20 -13.43 14.12
C SER A 503 -2.53 -13.79 14.79
N HIS A 504 -2.78 -13.27 15.99
CA HIS A 504 -4.03 -13.47 16.73
C HIS A 504 -5.08 -12.38 16.50
N TYR A 505 -4.68 -11.23 15.94
CA TYR A 505 -5.56 -10.05 15.79
C TYR A 505 -5.96 -9.75 14.35
N TYR A 506 -5.19 -10.25 13.39
CA TYR A 506 -5.43 -9.99 11.97
C TYR A 506 -6.32 -11.07 11.33
N PRO A 507 -7.27 -10.73 10.47
CA PRO A 507 -7.63 -9.39 9.98
C PRO A 507 -8.62 -8.64 10.89
N GLY A 508 -8.87 -9.11 12.08
CA GLY A 508 -9.84 -8.56 13.00
C GLY A 508 -11.13 -9.38 13.05
N THR A 509 -12.18 -8.76 13.56
CA THR A 509 -13.48 -9.40 13.81
C THR A 509 -14.58 -8.81 12.91
N GLU A 510 -15.85 -9.03 13.28
CA GLU A 510 -16.99 -8.55 12.47
C GLU A 510 -17.06 -7.01 12.37
N ALA A 511 -16.65 -6.26 13.40
CA ALA A 511 -16.79 -4.81 13.46
C ALA A 511 -15.48 -4.04 13.61
N THR A 512 -14.46 -4.65 14.24
CA THR A 512 -13.20 -3.97 14.58
C THR A 512 -11.98 -4.76 14.12
N SER A 513 -10.92 -4.03 13.86
CA SER A 513 -9.55 -4.52 13.75
C SER A 513 -8.74 -3.86 14.85
N GLU A 514 -8.39 -4.61 15.88
CA GLU A 514 -7.68 -4.09 17.04
C GLU A 514 -6.17 -4.17 16.82
N TYR A 515 -5.49 -3.05 16.95
CA TYR A 515 -4.05 -2.92 16.72
C TYR A 515 -3.29 -3.08 18.04
N ARG A 516 -3.53 -4.24 18.68
CA ARG A 516 -3.02 -4.55 20.03
C ARG A 516 -1.51 -4.67 20.09
N GLU A 517 -0.86 -4.93 18.96
CA GLU A 517 0.59 -4.97 18.88
C GLU A 517 1.24 -3.58 19.07
N GLY A 518 0.48 -2.49 18.92
CA GLY A 518 0.97 -1.14 19.11
C GLY A 518 2.13 -0.79 18.16
N LEU A 519 3.24 -0.34 18.73
CA LEU A 519 4.45 0.03 17.97
C LEU A 519 5.23 -1.18 17.42
N TYR A 520 4.90 -2.40 17.86
CA TYR A 520 5.70 -3.59 17.60
C TYR A 520 5.28 -4.31 16.32
N VAL A 521 5.46 -3.65 15.18
CA VAL A 521 5.22 -4.19 13.85
C VAL A 521 6.56 -4.61 13.22
N GLY A 522 6.61 -5.76 12.56
CA GLY A 522 7.77 -6.22 11.82
C GLY A 522 9.04 -6.36 12.66
N TYR A 523 10.15 -5.78 12.19
CA TYR A 523 11.43 -5.83 12.90
C TYR A 523 11.38 -5.16 14.28
N ARG A 524 10.52 -4.16 14.49
CA ARG A 524 10.34 -3.54 15.80
C ARG A 524 9.91 -4.57 16.85
N TYR A 525 9.09 -5.52 16.44
CA TYR A 525 8.71 -6.65 17.28
C TYR A 525 9.84 -7.68 17.40
N THR A 526 10.36 -8.18 16.27
CA THR A 526 11.33 -9.29 16.30
C THR A 526 12.62 -8.93 17.03
N GLU A 527 13.05 -7.67 16.97
CA GLU A 527 14.25 -7.20 17.67
C GLU A 527 13.97 -6.91 19.16
N SER A 528 12.74 -6.54 19.53
CA SER A 528 12.39 -6.26 20.92
C SER A 528 12.02 -7.51 21.71
N ALA A 529 11.41 -8.49 21.08
CA ALA A 529 10.97 -9.76 21.68
C ALA A 529 11.97 -10.91 21.47
N ASP A 530 13.10 -10.66 20.80
CA ASP A 530 14.11 -11.64 20.41
C ASP A 530 13.54 -12.85 19.62
N VAL A 531 12.63 -12.56 18.67
CA VAL A 531 12.05 -13.56 17.76
C VAL A 531 12.93 -13.65 16.52
N ALA A 532 13.45 -14.84 16.21
CA ALA A 532 14.30 -15.03 15.04
C ALA A 532 13.45 -15.10 13.74
N PRO A 533 13.54 -14.12 12.82
CA PRO A 533 12.89 -14.20 11.53
C PRO A 533 13.58 -15.21 10.61
N ALA A 534 12.92 -15.60 9.51
CA ALA A 534 13.56 -16.30 8.41
C ALA A 534 14.57 -15.39 7.69
N PHE A 535 14.15 -14.17 7.37
CA PHE A 535 15.02 -13.10 6.87
C PHE A 535 14.66 -11.78 7.58
N ALA A 536 15.69 -11.10 8.06
CA ALA A 536 15.54 -9.86 8.82
C ALA A 536 15.16 -8.68 7.92
N PHE A 537 14.50 -7.68 8.46
CA PHE A 537 14.33 -6.39 7.81
C PHE A 537 15.70 -5.80 7.44
N GLY A 538 15.82 -5.29 6.23
CA GLY A 538 17.08 -4.79 5.67
C GLY A 538 18.04 -5.87 5.16
N HIS A 539 17.70 -7.16 5.27
CA HIS A 539 18.57 -8.26 4.78
C HIS A 539 18.66 -8.28 3.24
N GLY A 540 19.85 -8.53 2.76
CA GLY A 540 20.15 -8.77 1.35
C GLY A 540 21.64 -8.97 1.19
N LEU A 541 22.03 -10.07 0.50
CA LEU A 541 23.40 -10.39 0.15
C LEU A 541 23.81 -9.70 -1.15
N SER A 542 25.10 -9.78 -1.46
CA SER A 542 25.68 -9.27 -2.70
C SER A 542 26.67 -10.29 -3.27
N TYR A 543 27.11 -10.10 -4.52
CA TYR A 543 28.24 -10.84 -5.07
C TYR A 543 29.59 -10.26 -4.66
N THR A 544 29.59 -9.17 -3.90
CA THR A 544 30.78 -8.56 -3.30
C THR A 544 30.60 -8.41 -1.80
N THR A 545 31.62 -7.95 -1.10
CA THR A 545 31.62 -7.78 0.37
C THR A 545 31.99 -6.36 0.75
N PHE A 546 31.48 -5.89 1.89
CA PHE A 546 31.70 -4.53 2.36
C PHE A 546 32.19 -4.52 3.81
N ARG A 547 33.10 -3.58 4.11
CA ARG A 547 33.58 -3.30 5.45
C ARG A 547 33.20 -1.89 5.83
N TYR A 548 32.83 -1.70 7.09
CA TYR A 548 32.46 -0.43 7.67
C TYR A 548 33.49 -0.04 8.71
N ASP A 549 33.99 1.20 8.66
CA ASP A 549 35.05 1.69 9.55
C ASP A 549 34.81 3.17 9.94
N ASN A 550 35.64 3.69 10.89
CA ASN A 550 35.81 5.10 11.16
C ASN A 550 34.51 5.86 11.47
N VAL A 551 33.67 5.30 12.34
CA VAL A 551 32.42 5.94 12.76
C VAL A 551 32.70 7.21 13.58
N GLN A 552 31.97 8.27 13.26
CA GLN A 552 31.96 9.56 13.96
C GLN A 552 30.53 10.05 14.05
N ALA A 553 30.13 10.53 15.21
CA ALA A 553 28.81 11.13 15.44
C ALA A 553 28.96 12.52 16.02
N ASP A 554 28.09 13.42 15.56
CA ASP A 554 27.95 14.78 16.11
C ASP A 554 26.47 15.15 16.21
N ASN A 555 26.15 16.42 16.42
CA ASN A 555 24.75 16.87 16.53
C ASN A 555 24.03 16.94 15.16
N ALA A 556 24.74 16.82 14.05
CA ALA A 556 24.17 16.89 12.71
C ALA A 556 23.89 15.52 12.12
N GLY A 557 24.57 14.46 12.61
CA GLY A 557 24.42 13.13 12.07
C GLY A 557 25.54 12.17 12.44
N VAL A 558 25.57 11.04 11.73
CA VAL A 558 26.62 10.02 11.85
C VAL A 558 27.31 9.83 10.51
N SER A 559 28.64 9.77 10.54
CA SER A 559 29.48 9.53 9.36
C SER A 559 30.38 8.33 9.60
N PHE A 560 30.65 7.55 8.58
CA PHE A 560 31.52 6.36 8.61
C PHE A 560 32.01 6.04 7.20
N ASP A 561 33.02 5.20 7.10
CA ASP A 561 33.56 4.76 5.83
C ASP A 561 32.99 3.40 5.45
N VAL A 562 32.63 3.23 4.17
CA VAL A 562 32.24 1.94 3.59
C VAL A 562 33.23 1.59 2.50
N THR A 563 33.86 0.41 2.60
CA THR A 563 34.86 -0.09 1.64
C THR A 563 34.35 -1.36 0.97
N ASN A 564 34.39 -1.42 -0.34
CA ASN A 564 34.16 -2.66 -1.10
C ASN A 564 35.43 -3.52 -0.99
N THR A 565 35.34 -4.63 -0.26
CA THR A 565 36.46 -5.57 -0.03
C THR A 565 36.46 -6.78 -0.95
N GLY A 566 35.44 -6.92 -1.80
CA GLY A 566 35.33 -7.99 -2.77
C GLY A 566 36.02 -7.68 -4.10
N ASP A 567 35.73 -8.47 -5.10
CA ASP A 567 36.39 -8.42 -6.42
C ASP A 567 35.52 -7.84 -7.53
N ARG A 568 34.31 -7.37 -7.22
CA ARG A 568 33.33 -6.79 -8.15
C ARG A 568 32.81 -5.46 -7.62
N ALA A 569 32.39 -4.59 -8.51
CA ALA A 569 31.56 -3.42 -8.13
C ALA A 569 30.20 -3.86 -7.58
N GLY A 570 29.66 -3.08 -6.67
CA GLY A 570 28.35 -3.36 -6.09
C GLY A 570 27.81 -2.21 -5.27
N ASP A 571 26.52 -2.28 -4.97
CA ASP A 571 25.83 -1.33 -4.11
C ASP A 571 25.69 -1.90 -2.69
N GLU A 572 25.90 -1.06 -1.70
CA GLU A 572 25.57 -1.34 -0.29
C GLU A 572 24.55 -0.34 0.21
N VAL A 573 23.70 -0.77 1.14
CA VAL A 573 22.73 0.09 1.84
C VAL A 573 23.10 0.14 3.31
N ALA A 574 23.69 1.24 3.72
CA ALA A 574 23.95 1.51 5.12
C ALA A 574 22.69 1.99 5.82
N GLN A 575 22.34 1.38 6.94
CA GLN A 575 21.09 1.57 7.68
C GLN A 575 21.42 2.07 9.09
N LEU A 576 20.81 3.19 9.51
CA LEU A 576 20.94 3.75 10.84
C LEU A 576 19.71 3.41 11.69
N TYR A 577 19.93 2.66 12.75
CA TYR A 577 18.93 2.38 13.77
C TYR A 577 19.27 3.11 15.05
N ILE A 578 18.24 3.59 15.75
CA ILE A 578 18.37 4.21 17.06
C ILE A 578 17.91 3.24 18.13
N HIS A 579 18.74 3.05 19.16
CA HIS A 579 18.41 2.37 20.40
C HIS A 579 18.52 3.35 21.58
N LYS A 580 17.55 3.33 22.49
CA LYS A 580 17.60 4.11 23.72
C LYS A 580 17.76 3.18 24.90
N PRO A 581 18.99 3.02 25.44
CA PRO A 581 19.20 2.27 26.67
C PRO A 581 18.45 2.91 27.85
N ASN A 582 17.90 2.09 28.73
CA ASN A 582 17.19 2.54 29.93
C ASN A 582 16.07 3.55 29.66
N ALA A 583 15.35 3.39 28.55
CA ALA A 583 14.21 4.24 28.20
C ALA A 583 13.13 4.19 29.30
N GLU A 584 12.67 5.35 29.76
CA GLU A 584 11.52 5.45 30.67
C GLU A 584 10.20 5.24 29.91
N ILE A 585 10.19 5.65 28.66
CA ILE A 585 9.08 5.47 27.73
C ILE A 585 9.29 4.15 26.98
N PHE A 586 8.35 3.21 27.08
CA PHE A 586 8.47 1.96 26.31
C PHE A 586 8.57 2.26 24.81
N ARG A 587 9.48 1.60 24.12
CA ARG A 587 9.73 1.76 22.70
C ARG A 587 10.38 0.51 22.12
N PRO A 588 10.32 0.31 20.79
CA PRO A 588 11.06 -0.76 20.14
C PRO A 588 12.55 -0.70 20.43
N ALA A 589 13.20 -1.86 20.53
CA ALA A 589 14.64 -1.95 20.77
C ALA A 589 15.47 -1.27 19.66
N LYS A 590 14.94 -1.25 18.44
CA LYS A 590 15.57 -0.60 17.28
C LYS A 590 14.51 0.11 16.45
N GLU A 591 14.81 1.32 16.02
CA GLU A 591 13.97 2.11 15.12
C GLU A 591 14.82 2.65 13.97
N LEU A 592 14.48 2.35 12.73
CA LEU A 592 15.15 2.92 11.55
C LEU A 592 14.92 4.43 11.50
N LYS A 593 16.02 5.19 11.40
CA LYS A 593 16.00 6.66 11.38
C LYS A 593 16.89 7.27 10.30
N GLY A 594 17.48 6.42 9.47
CA GLY A 594 18.25 6.88 8.32
C GLY A 594 18.76 5.71 7.50
N PHE A 595 19.00 5.96 6.22
CA PHE A 595 19.62 5.00 5.31
C PHE A 595 20.30 5.73 4.15
N GLN A 596 21.32 5.08 3.57
CA GLN A 596 22.00 5.59 2.39
C GLN A 596 22.48 4.43 1.53
N ARG A 597 22.02 4.40 0.28
CA ARG A 597 22.58 3.51 -0.74
C ARG A 597 23.85 4.12 -1.32
N VAL A 598 24.90 3.32 -1.49
CA VAL A 598 26.18 3.75 -2.03
C VAL A 598 26.72 2.71 -3.01
N HIS A 599 27.09 3.16 -4.20
CA HIS A 599 27.79 2.35 -5.20
C HIS A 599 29.28 2.44 -4.96
N LEU A 600 29.99 1.30 -4.99
CA LEU A 600 31.42 1.18 -4.76
C LEU A 600 32.06 0.26 -5.81
N GLU A 601 33.07 0.80 -6.47
CA GLU A 601 33.96 -0.01 -7.31
C GLU A 601 34.81 -0.97 -6.44
N LYS A 602 35.39 -1.99 -7.07
CA LYS A 602 36.32 -2.91 -6.38
C LYS A 602 37.42 -2.14 -5.65
N GLY A 603 37.57 -2.35 -4.35
CA GLY A 603 38.57 -1.70 -3.49
C GLY A 603 38.29 -0.23 -3.17
N GLU A 604 37.16 0.32 -3.65
CA GLU A 604 36.80 1.72 -3.37
C GLU A 604 36.30 1.88 -1.93
N THR A 605 36.65 3.02 -1.34
CA THR A 605 36.12 3.47 -0.05
C THR A 605 35.39 4.81 -0.23
N LYS A 606 34.18 4.92 0.31
CA LYS A 606 33.43 6.16 0.35
C LYS A 606 33.04 6.52 1.78
N ARG A 607 33.14 7.81 2.08
CA ARG A 607 32.56 8.38 3.31
C ARG A 607 31.06 8.50 3.14
N VAL A 608 30.31 7.88 4.02
CA VAL A 608 28.84 7.93 4.08
C VAL A 608 28.44 8.80 5.26
N THR A 609 27.47 9.69 5.07
CA THR A 609 26.92 10.53 6.14
C THR A 609 25.41 10.39 6.15
N ILE A 610 24.84 10.01 7.29
CA ILE A 610 23.40 9.95 7.52
C ILE A 610 23.05 11.08 8.49
N PRO A 611 22.35 12.13 8.02
CA PRO A 611 22.00 13.27 8.86
C PRO A 611 20.88 12.89 9.84
N PHE A 612 20.84 13.54 11.00
CA PHE A 612 19.70 13.53 11.89
C PHE A 612 18.66 14.52 11.36
N ASP A 613 17.40 14.15 11.48
CA ASP A 613 16.27 14.97 11.11
C ASP A 613 15.23 15.04 12.25
N GLY A 614 14.14 15.76 12.03
CA GLY A 614 13.08 15.91 13.03
C GLY A 614 12.35 14.60 13.39
N TYR A 615 12.66 13.51 12.72
CA TYR A 615 12.09 12.18 12.98
C TYR A 615 13.03 11.27 13.80
N THR A 616 14.30 11.65 13.98
CA THR A 616 15.35 10.74 14.47
C THR A 616 15.12 10.30 15.91
N PHE A 617 14.93 11.22 16.87
CA PHE A 617 14.88 10.91 18.31
C PHE A 617 13.49 11.04 18.94
N ARG A 618 12.50 11.47 18.16
CA ARG A 618 11.16 11.80 18.64
C ARG A 618 10.32 10.56 19.02
N TYR A 619 9.40 10.76 19.97
CA TYR A 619 8.28 9.89 20.25
C TYR A 619 7.01 10.73 20.44
N PHE A 620 5.83 10.17 20.19
CA PHE A 620 4.60 10.91 20.42
C PHE A 620 4.14 10.76 21.87
N ASN A 621 3.95 11.89 22.54
CA ASN A 621 3.51 11.93 23.93
C ASN A 621 2.01 12.23 24.00
N VAL A 622 1.22 11.27 24.40
CA VAL A 622 -0.25 11.38 24.46
C VAL A 622 -0.75 12.37 25.52
N ARG A 623 0.10 12.77 26.49
CA ARG A 623 -0.26 13.79 27.50
C ARG A 623 -0.08 15.22 27.01
N THR A 624 0.98 15.47 26.22
CA THR A 624 1.26 16.79 25.64
C THR A 624 0.64 16.94 24.25
N ASN A 625 0.13 15.84 23.69
CA ASN A 625 -0.43 15.72 22.35
C ASN A 625 0.50 16.24 21.25
N ARG A 626 1.80 15.92 21.35
CA ARG A 626 2.82 16.29 20.35
C ARG A 626 4.02 15.36 20.39
N PHE A 627 4.87 15.45 19.38
CA PHE A 627 6.16 14.78 19.40
C PHE A 627 7.13 15.44 20.38
N GLU A 628 7.74 14.62 21.20
CA GLU A 628 8.69 14.99 22.24
C GLU A 628 9.99 14.19 22.08
N VAL A 629 11.05 14.59 22.76
CA VAL A 629 12.32 13.88 22.81
C VAL A 629 12.60 13.46 24.24
N GLU A 630 12.88 12.18 24.45
CA GLU A 630 13.36 11.67 25.73
C GLU A 630 14.86 11.95 25.87
N GLY A 631 15.26 12.73 26.87
CA GLY A 631 16.67 13.12 27.06
C GLY A 631 17.58 11.96 27.47
N GLY A 632 18.87 12.11 27.23
CA GLY A 632 19.91 11.16 27.64
C GLY A 632 20.66 10.50 26.49
N GLU A 633 21.40 9.44 26.80
CA GLU A 633 22.26 8.74 25.85
C GLU A 633 21.40 7.84 24.92
N TYR A 634 21.75 7.85 23.63
CA TYR A 634 21.25 6.98 22.58
C TYR A 634 22.42 6.21 21.96
N GLU A 635 22.16 4.98 21.54
CA GLU A 635 23.05 4.21 20.70
C GLU A 635 22.63 4.32 19.23
N LEU A 636 23.60 4.69 18.39
CA LEU A 636 23.49 4.76 16.94
C LEU A 636 24.02 3.45 16.38
N LEU A 637 23.13 2.61 15.89
CA LEU A 637 23.46 1.28 15.38
C LEU A 637 23.50 1.34 13.85
N ILE A 638 24.68 1.27 13.27
CA ILE A 638 24.89 1.29 11.81
C ILE A 638 25.06 -0.14 11.33
N GLY A 639 24.23 -0.57 10.42
CA GLY A 639 24.24 -1.96 9.92
C GLY A 639 23.91 -2.11 8.44
N ALA A 640 24.12 -3.32 7.95
CA ALA A 640 23.68 -3.79 6.63
C ALA A 640 22.26 -4.40 6.70
N SER A 641 21.74 -4.61 7.91
CA SER A 641 20.35 -4.98 8.23
C SER A 641 20.07 -4.67 9.71
N CYS A 642 18.82 -4.80 10.17
CA CYS A 642 18.52 -4.64 11.61
C CYS A 642 19.25 -5.66 12.52
N ARG A 643 19.72 -6.79 11.98
CA ARG A 643 20.48 -7.82 12.70
C ARG A 643 21.97 -7.86 12.37
N ASP A 644 22.40 -7.26 11.30
CA ASP A 644 23.81 -7.18 10.91
C ASP A 644 24.35 -5.80 11.21
N ILE A 645 24.54 -5.49 12.51
CA ILE A 645 25.10 -4.24 12.98
C ILE A 645 26.63 -4.29 12.86
N ARG A 646 27.21 -3.34 12.14
CA ARG A 646 28.63 -3.25 11.80
C ARG A 646 29.37 -2.23 12.66
N LEU A 647 28.73 -1.12 13.01
CA LEU A 647 29.31 -0.06 13.85
C LEU A 647 28.28 0.41 14.87
N THR A 648 28.79 0.87 16.01
CA THR A 648 27.99 1.50 17.06
C THR A 648 28.67 2.79 17.49
N ALA A 649 27.90 3.86 17.63
CA ALA A 649 28.35 5.12 18.23
C ALA A 649 27.31 5.56 19.29
N LYS A 650 27.70 6.52 20.11
CA LYS A 650 26.85 7.11 21.15
C LYS A 650 26.53 8.55 20.79
N HIS A 651 25.34 8.97 21.12
CA HIS A 651 24.90 10.35 21.00
C HIS A 651 24.05 10.71 22.21
N THR A 652 24.13 11.96 22.65
CA THR A 652 23.34 12.46 23.79
C THR A 652 22.42 13.57 23.34
N GLU A 653 21.11 13.35 23.54
CA GLU A 653 20.08 14.33 23.24
C GLU A 653 19.63 15.08 24.50
N GLN A 654 19.34 16.36 24.31
CA GLN A 654 18.64 17.14 25.32
C GLN A 654 17.13 16.87 25.17
N GLY A 655 16.54 16.24 26.20
CA GLY A 655 15.10 15.96 26.20
C GLY A 655 14.25 17.22 26.32
N THR A 656 13.00 17.08 25.93
CA THR A 656 11.97 18.13 26.07
C THR A 656 11.36 18.22 27.48
N ASN A 657 11.80 17.34 28.41
CA ASN A 657 11.30 17.24 29.79
C ASN A 657 9.79 17.02 29.92
N ALA A 658 9.19 16.37 28.90
CA ALA A 658 7.79 16.01 28.90
C ALA A 658 7.48 14.92 29.95
N PRO A 659 6.29 14.95 30.59
CA PRO A 659 5.92 13.94 31.58
C PRO A 659 5.77 12.57 30.93
N ASN A 660 6.25 11.51 31.60
CA ASN A 660 6.03 10.15 31.13
C ASN A 660 4.53 9.79 31.16
N PRO A 661 3.88 9.53 29.99
CA PRO A 661 2.46 9.24 29.93
C PRO A 661 2.11 7.84 30.45
N TYR A 662 3.08 6.94 30.57
CA TYR A 662 2.90 5.53 30.92
C TYR A 662 3.36 5.17 32.34
N ALA A 663 3.81 6.15 33.14
CA ALA A 663 4.42 5.90 34.45
C ALA A 663 3.49 5.12 35.41
N GLN A 664 2.19 5.34 35.32
CA GLN A 664 1.16 4.74 36.20
C GLN A 664 0.27 3.73 35.49
N LEU A 665 0.52 3.41 34.19
CA LEU A 665 -0.29 2.50 33.44
C LEU A 665 0.22 1.06 33.56
N ALA A 666 -0.74 0.12 33.71
CA ALA A 666 -0.46 -1.32 33.68
C ALA A 666 -0.37 -1.79 32.22
N VAL A 667 0.77 -1.56 31.57
CA VAL A 667 1.03 -1.87 30.16
C VAL A 667 2.30 -2.72 30.03
N GLN A 668 2.39 -3.78 30.82
CA GLN A 668 3.59 -4.61 30.93
C GLN A 668 3.94 -5.32 29.62
N SER A 669 2.95 -5.79 28.87
CA SER A 669 3.13 -6.43 27.57
C SER A 669 3.90 -5.50 26.60
N TYR A 670 3.59 -4.21 26.60
CA TYR A 670 4.27 -3.23 25.75
C TYR A 670 5.68 -2.89 26.25
N ARG A 671 5.93 -2.92 27.56
CA ARG A 671 7.27 -2.71 28.12
C ARG A 671 8.22 -3.86 27.81
N THR A 672 7.71 -5.06 27.63
CA THR A 672 8.48 -6.29 27.38
C THR A 672 8.35 -6.80 25.95
N ALA A 673 7.64 -6.07 25.08
CA ALA A 673 7.32 -6.47 23.71
C ALA A 673 6.60 -7.83 23.59
N ARG A 674 5.90 -8.28 24.63
CA ARG A 674 5.09 -9.50 24.62
C ARG A 674 3.67 -9.19 24.14
N VAL A 675 3.56 -8.84 22.86
CA VAL A 675 2.34 -8.25 22.27
C VAL A 675 1.52 -9.21 21.42
N THR A 676 1.85 -10.50 21.40
CA THR A 676 1.10 -11.50 20.64
C THR A 676 -0.25 -11.87 21.30
N ASP A 677 -0.38 -11.62 22.62
CA ASP A 677 -1.60 -11.91 23.38
C ASP A 677 -1.79 -10.84 24.47
N VAL A 678 -2.11 -9.62 24.04
CA VAL A 678 -2.37 -8.49 24.96
C VAL A 678 -3.77 -8.60 25.54
N SER A 679 -3.87 -8.55 26.88
CA SER A 679 -5.16 -8.60 27.56
C SER A 679 -6.03 -7.37 27.30
N ASP A 680 -7.35 -7.52 27.39
CA ASP A 680 -8.30 -6.40 27.29
C ASP A 680 -8.01 -5.29 28.31
N ALA A 681 -7.56 -5.65 29.51
CA ALA A 681 -7.22 -4.68 30.54
C ALA A 681 -6.01 -3.81 30.14
N GLU A 682 -4.94 -4.41 29.59
CA GLU A 682 -3.77 -3.66 29.13
C GLU A 682 -4.08 -2.83 27.88
N PHE A 683 -4.85 -3.40 26.94
CA PHE A 683 -5.23 -2.67 25.73
C PHE A 683 -6.16 -1.48 26.07
N THR A 684 -7.15 -1.68 26.97
CA THR A 684 -7.98 -0.58 27.50
C THR A 684 -7.14 0.50 28.19
N ALA A 685 -6.13 0.09 28.98
CA ALA A 685 -5.23 1.04 29.63
C ALA A 685 -4.40 1.84 28.62
N LEU A 686 -3.95 1.21 27.54
CA LEU A 686 -3.22 1.87 26.45
C LEU A 686 -4.11 2.82 25.66
N LEU A 687 -5.33 2.39 25.29
CA LEU A 687 -6.32 3.18 24.56
C LEU A 687 -6.77 4.40 25.37
N GLY A 688 -6.85 4.30 26.70
CA GLY A 688 -7.43 5.32 27.58
C GLY A 688 -8.98 5.36 27.59
N HIS A 689 -9.63 4.42 26.93
CA HIS A 689 -11.08 4.22 26.88
C HIS A 689 -11.44 2.76 26.70
N ALA A 690 -12.71 2.41 26.87
CA ALA A 690 -13.18 1.04 26.66
C ALA A 690 -12.99 0.58 25.21
N ILE A 691 -12.65 -0.71 25.05
CA ILE A 691 -12.56 -1.34 23.72
C ILE A 691 -13.96 -1.33 23.09
N PRO A 692 -14.13 -0.87 21.84
CA PRO A 692 -15.40 -0.90 21.14
C PRO A 692 -15.92 -2.35 20.97
N PRO A 693 -17.24 -2.56 20.85
CA PRO A 693 -17.78 -3.88 20.55
C PRO A 693 -17.21 -4.44 19.25
N HIS A 694 -16.64 -5.64 19.29
CA HIS A 694 -15.99 -6.28 18.15
C HIS A 694 -16.94 -7.18 17.34
N LEU A 695 -18.11 -7.51 17.87
CA LEU A 695 -19.14 -8.30 17.18
C LEU A 695 -20.34 -7.42 16.83
N TRP A 696 -21.03 -7.79 15.77
CA TRP A 696 -22.30 -7.16 15.41
C TRP A 696 -23.38 -7.46 16.44
N ASP A 697 -24.15 -6.43 16.80
CA ASP A 697 -25.39 -6.66 17.56
C ASP A 697 -26.49 -7.14 16.62
N LYS A 698 -26.66 -8.45 16.54
CA LYS A 698 -27.65 -9.11 15.67
C LYS A 698 -29.09 -8.84 16.07
N THR A 699 -29.36 -8.19 17.21
CA THR A 699 -30.69 -7.79 17.68
C THR A 699 -31.12 -6.45 17.08
N GLN A 700 -30.18 -5.60 16.69
CA GLN A 700 -30.43 -4.30 16.09
C GLN A 700 -30.85 -4.42 14.60
N PRO A 701 -31.65 -3.50 14.09
CA PRO A 701 -31.91 -3.41 12.67
C PRO A 701 -30.60 -3.05 11.92
N LEU A 702 -30.46 -3.59 10.70
CA LEU A 702 -29.36 -3.21 9.81
C LEU A 702 -29.40 -1.72 9.48
N THR A 703 -28.21 -1.13 9.32
CA THR A 703 -28.01 0.30 9.02
C THR A 703 -27.44 0.51 7.61
N LEU A 704 -27.30 1.76 7.18
CA LEU A 704 -26.66 2.11 5.89
C LEU A 704 -25.19 1.71 5.84
N ASN A 705 -24.53 1.58 6.98
CA ASN A 705 -23.13 1.22 7.10
C ASN A 705 -22.90 -0.30 7.16
N ASP A 706 -23.96 -1.09 7.29
CA ASP A 706 -23.88 -2.54 7.26
C ASP A 706 -23.72 -3.05 5.84
N THR A 707 -23.04 -4.19 5.70
CA THR A 707 -22.68 -4.76 4.39
C THR A 707 -23.62 -5.91 3.98
N VAL A 708 -23.50 -6.37 2.76
CA VAL A 708 -24.21 -7.55 2.26
C VAL A 708 -23.91 -8.80 3.12
N THR A 709 -22.74 -8.90 3.76
CA THR A 709 -22.41 -10.00 4.67
C THR A 709 -23.38 -10.11 5.83
N GLN A 710 -23.91 -8.97 6.31
CA GLN A 710 -24.84 -8.92 7.43
C GLN A 710 -26.29 -9.27 7.05
N LEU A 711 -26.58 -9.48 5.77
CA LEU A 711 -27.88 -10.01 5.34
C LEU A 711 -28.20 -11.41 5.91
N SER A 712 -27.20 -12.12 6.43
CA SER A 712 -27.38 -13.44 7.06
C SER A 712 -28.41 -13.45 8.18
N TYR A 713 -28.56 -12.34 8.92
CA TYR A 713 -29.54 -12.17 10.00
C TYR A 713 -30.58 -11.08 9.75
N ALA A 714 -30.72 -10.66 8.49
CA ALA A 714 -31.81 -9.77 8.09
C ALA A 714 -33.17 -10.36 8.49
N LYS A 715 -34.12 -9.49 8.90
CA LYS A 715 -35.50 -9.96 9.24
C LYS A 715 -36.23 -10.50 8.03
N ASN A 716 -35.95 -9.96 6.83
CA ASN A 716 -36.58 -10.40 5.58
C ASN A 716 -35.96 -11.74 5.09
N PRO A 717 -36.74 -12.81 4.88
CA PRO A 717 -36.22 -14.09 4.44
C PRO A 717 -35.65 -14.07 3.01
N LEU A 718 -36.14 -13.18 2.14
CA LEU A 718 -35.62 -13.01 0.80
C LEU A 718 -34.19 -12.43 0.84
N ALA A 719 -33.94 -11.48 1.72
CA ALA A 719 -32.59 -10.93 1.92
C ALA A 719 -31.60 -12.01 2.40
N ARG A 720 -32.03 -12.89 3.30
CA ARG A 720 -31.23 -14.06 3.73
C ARG A 720 -30.99 -15.07 2.61
N LEU A 721 -31.95 -15.24 1.68
CA LEU A 721 -31.76 -16.09 0.50
C LEU A 721 -30.74 -15.48 -0.45
N ILE A 722 -30.80 -14.17 -0.72
CA ILE A 722 -29.81 -13.44 -1.53
C ILE A 722 -28.42 -13.62 -0.95
N TYR A 723 -28.26 -13.44 0.36
CA TYR A 723 -27.00 -13.69 1.06
C TYR A 723 -26.45 -15.10 0.80
N ARG A 724 -27.28 -16.15 0.94
CA ARG A 724 -26.86 -17.54 0.70
C ARG A 724 -26.39 -17.77 -0.74
N ILE A 725 -27.08 -17.18 -1.71
CA ILE A 725 -26.72 -17.29 -3.14
C ILE A 725 -25.36 -16.63 -3.36
N LEU A 726 -25.19 -15.38 -2.94
CA LEU A 726 -23.92 -14.63 -3.09
C LEU A 726 -22.76 -15.32 -2.39
N THR A 727 -22.99 -15.83 -1.17
CA THR A 727 -21.98 -16.59 -0.41
C THR A 727 -21.58 -17.88 -1.13
N SER A 728 -22.56 -18.60 -1.71
CA SER A 728 -22.28 -19.82 -2.48
C SER A 728 -21.46 -19.52 -3.74
N MET A 729 -21.81 -18.44 -4.46
CA MET A 729 -21.06 -18.01 -5.66
C MET A 729 -19.61 -17.62 -5.28
N LYS A 730 -19.44 -16.80 -4.24
CA LYS A 730 -18.13 -16.40 -3.71
C LYS A 730 -17.27 -17.62 -3.37
N ASN A 731 -17.81 -18.53 -2.55
CA ASN A 731 -17.05 -19.71 -2.10
C ASN A 731 -16.67 -20.63 -3.27
N LYS A 732 -17.53 -20.79 -4.28
CA LYS A 732 -17.21 -21.57 -5.49
C LYS A 732 -16.07 -20.93 -6.30
N ALA A 733 -16.14 -19.61 -6.51
CA ALA A 733 -15.09 -18.88 -7.24
C ALA A 733 -13.74 -18.96 -6.52
N THR A 734 -13.73 -18.78 -5.18
CA THR A 734 -12.54 -18.90 -4.36
C THR A 734 -11.96 -20.31 -4.38
N ALA A 735 -12.81 -21.34 -4.23
CA ALA A 735 -12.37 -22.75 -4.28
C ALA A 735 -11.82 -23.15 -5.67
N ALA A 736 -12.28 -22.50 -6.75
CA ALA A 736 -11.72 -22.67 -8.09
C ALA A 736 -10.40 -21.91 -8.33
N GLY A 737 -9.85 -21.21 -7.30
CA GLY A 737 -8.65 -20.37 -7.43
C GLY A 737 -8.82 -19.14 -8.33
N LYS A 738 -10.06 -18.78 -8.66
CA LYS A 738 -10.44 -17.63 -9.48
C LYS A 738 -11.45 -16.75 -8.73
N PRO A 739 -11.03 -16.06 -7.66
CA PRO A 739 -11.94 -15.17 -6.92
C PRO A 739 -12.50 -14.12 -7.87
N ASP A 740 -13.82 -13.97 -7.84
CA ASP A 740 -14.51 -12.94 -8.61
C ASP A 740 -14.46 -11.61 -7.83
N LEU A 741 -13.64 -10.67 -8.29
CA LEU A 741 -13.43 -9.37 -7.64
C LEU A 741 -14.71 -8.54 -7.56
N ASN A 742 -15.58 -8.59 -8.57
CA ASN A 742 -16.89 -7.92 -8.55
C ASN A 742 -17.77 -8.47 -7.43
N LEU A 743 -17.80 -9.80 -7.32
CA LEU A 743 -18.61 -10.47 -6.29
C LEU A 743 -18.07 -10.19 -4.89
N LEU A 744 -16.75 -10.18 -4.71
CA LEU A 744 -16.09 -9.81 -3.46
C LEU A 744 -16.41 -8.36 -3.08
N PHE A 745 -16.38 -7.46 -4.05
CA PHE A 745 -16.73 -6.07 -3.85
C PHE A 745 -18.20 -5.91 -3.43
N ILE A 746 -19.14 -6.51 -4.19
CA ILE A 746 -20.59 -6.48 -3.88
C ILE A 746 -20.85 -7.08 -2.47
N TYR A 747 -20.11 -8.11 -2.11
CA TYR A 747 -20.26 -8.80 -0.84
C TYR A 747 -19.84 -7.93 0.36
N ASN A 748 -18.84 -7.09 0.17
CA ASN A 748 -18.27 -6.21 1.21
C ASN A 748 -18.78 -4.76 1.17
N ILE A 749 -19.56 -4.39 0.15
CA ILE A 749 -20.10 -3.02 0.03
C ILE A 749 -21.17 -2.75 1.10
N PRO A 750 -21.12 -1.62 1.81
CA PRO A 750 -22.21 -1.20 2.68
C PRO A 750 -23.42 -0.72 1.86
N PHE A 751 -24.62 -0.73 2.46
CA PHE A 751 -25.84 -0.28 1.77
C PHE A 751 -25.72 1.13 1.19
N ARG A 752 -25.04 2.07 1.91
CA ARG A 752 -24.77 3.41 1.39
C ARG A 752 -23.94 3.39 0.09
N GLY A 753 -23.06 2.41 -0.06
CA GLY A 753 -22.19 2.29 -1.24
C GLY A 753 -22.97 2.15 -2.54
N MET A 754 -24.18 1.56 -2.52
CA MET A 754 -25.05 1.55 -3.68
C MET A 754 -25.42 2.95 -4.15
N ALA A 755 -25.69 3.88 -3.23
CA ALA A 755 -25.98 5.27 -3.58
C ALA A 755 -24.73 6.03 -4.03
N LYS A 756 -23.55 5.69 -3.48
CA LYS A 756 -22.31 6.41 -3.76
C LYS A 756 -21.59 5.99 -5.05
N MET A 757 -21.91 4.80 -5.59
CA MET A 757 -21.15 4.22 -6.71
C MET A 757 -21.98 3.99 -7.99
N MET A 758 -23.27 4.25 -7.98
CA MET A 758 -24.15 3.97 -9.12
C MET A 758 -24.54 5.22 -9.93
N ASN A 759 -23.71 6.26 -9.90
CA ASN A 759 -23.87 7.49 -10.67
C ASN A 759 -25.32 8.04 -10.64
N GLY A 760 -25.92 8.11 -9.44
CA GLY A 760 -27.28 8.61 -9.23
C GLY A 760 -28.41 7.67 -9.66
N MET A 761 -28.14 6.46 -10.12
CA MET A 761 -29.18 5.46 -10.35
C MET A 761 -29.90 5.06 -9.06
N VAL A 762 -29.20 5.02 -7.96
CA VAL A 762 -29.73 4.81 -6.61
C VAL A 762 -29.41 6.03 -5.78
N SER A 763 -30.41 6.68 -5.17
CA SER A 763 -30.20 7.75 -4.21
C SER A 763 -30.03 7.20 -2.79
N MET A 764 -29.54 8.00 -1.85
CA MET A 764 -29.44 7.60 -0.44
C MET A 764 -30.82 7.26 0.14
N ALA A 765 -31.86 8.03 -0.22
CA ALA A 765 -33.23 7.73 0.17
C ALA A 765 -33.71 6.36 -0.35
N MET A 766 -33.33 5.97 -1.58
CA MET A 766 -33.62 4.63 -2.11
C MET A 766 -32.85 3.54 -1.37
N ALA A 767 -31.59 3.79 -0.96
CA ALA A 767 -30.84 2.86 -0.14
C ALA A 767 -31.48 2.64 1.24
N GLU A 768 -31.99 3.71 1.86
CA GLU A 768 -32.81 3.63 3.10
C GLU A 768 -34.08 2.82 2.91
N ASP A 769 -34.74 2.94 1.77
CA ASP A 769 -35.97 2.17 1.45
C ASP A 769 -35.68 0.68 1.26
N LEU A 770 -34.56 0.34 0.59
CA LEU A 770 -34.06 -1.04 0.52
C LEU A 770 -33.76 -1.59 1.92
N LEU A 771 -33.15 -0.77 2.76
CA LEU A 771 -32.85 -1.13 4.15
C LEU A 771 -34.12 -1.38 4.98
N LEU A 772 -35.19 -0.58 4.78
CA LEU A 772 -36.51 -0.85 5.39
C LEU A 772 -37.05 -2.23 4.97
N MET A 773 -36.93 -2.58 3.68
CA MET A 773 -37.36 -3.89 3.16
C MET A 773 -36.58 -5.04 3.84
N VAL A 774 -35.25 -4.90 3.97
CA VAL A 774 -34.36 -5.85 4.59
C VAL A 774 -34.70 -6.04 6.08
N ASN A 775 -35.02 -4.93 6.76
CA ASN A 775 -35.40 -4.92 8.18
C ASN A 775 -36.86 -5.38 8.46
N GLY A 776 -37.55 -5.92 7.44
CA GLY A 776 -38.87 -6.56 7.60
C GLY A 776 -40.06 -5.67 7.28
N HIS A 777 -39.87 -4.43 6.84
CA HIS A 777 -40.92 -3.51 6.42
C HIS A 777 -41.09 -3.50 4.89
N PHE A 778 -41.24 -4.67 4.27
CA PHE A 778 -41.15 -4.88 2.82
C PHE A 778 -42.07 -3.96 2.02
N PHE A 779 -43.42 -3.99 2.26
CA PHE A 779 -44.37 -3.20 1.49
C PHE A 779 -44.19 -1.68 1.66
N ARG A 780 -43.84 -1.24 2.89
CA ARG A 780 -43.52 0.17 3.13
C ARG A 780 -42.29 0.60 2.38
N GLY A 781 -41.23 -0.24 2.41
CA GLY A 781 -40.01 0.02 1.66
C GLY A 781 -40.24 0.06 0.15
N CYS A 782 -41.02 -0.90 -0.43
CA CYS A 782 -41.38 -0.87 -1.84
C CYS A 782 -42.09 0.41 -2.25
N GLY A 783 -43.10 0.84 -1.49
CA GLY A 783 -43.88 2.06 -1.81
C GLY A 783 -43.01 3.31 -1.81
N ARG A 784 -42.13 3.45 -0.81
CA ARG A 784 -41.18 4.55 -0.73
C ARG A 784 -40.12 4.50 -1.83
N LEU A 785 -39.59 3.30 -2.13
CA LEU A 785 -38.61 3.10 -3.20
C LEU A 785 -39.12 3.57 -4.56
N ILE A 786 -40.37 3.20 -4.90
CA ILE A 786 -41.02 3.66 -6.14
C ILE A 786 -41.16 5.19 -6.13
N HIS A 787 -41.59 5.77 -5.01
CA HIS A 787 -41.69 7.22 -4.86
C HIS A 787 -40.33 7.92 -5.07
N HIS A 788 -39.27 7.49 -4.39
CA HIS A 788 -37.94 8.11 -4.50
C HIS A 788 -37.30 7.81 -5.87
N PHE A 789 -37.62 6.70 -6.51
CA PHE A 789 -37.19 6.43 -7.88
C PHE A 789 -37.76 7.45 -8.86
N CYS A 790 -39.05 7.82 -8.71
CA CYS A 790 -39.72 8.82 -9.56
C CYS A 790 -39.29 10.26 -9.21
N HIS A 791 -38.82 10.52 -7.96
CA HIS A 791 -38.53 11.86 -7.46
C HIS A 791 -37.06 11.95 -7.04
N ARG A 792 -36.14 11.56 -7.92
CA ARG A 792 -34.70 11.67 -7.65
C ARG A 792 -34.28 13.14 -7.49
N PRO A 793 -33.36 13.44 -6.57
CA PRO A 793 -32.79 14.78 -6.46
C PRO A 793 -32.14 15.21 -7.78
N LYS A 794 -32.32 16.49 -8.14
CA LYS A 794 -31.67 17.09 -9.31
C LYS A 794 -31.17 18.48 -8.94
N LEU A 795 -29.95 18.77 -9.33
CA LEU A 795 -29.37 20.10 -9.24
C LEU A 795 -29.82 20.97 -10.42
N ASN A 796 -30.09 22.22 -10.14
CA ASN A 796 -30.27 23.23 -11.16
C ASN A 796 -28.97 24.03 -11.33
N LEU A 797 -28.14 23.65 -12.31
CA LEU A 797 -26.88 24.33 -12.63
C LEU A 797 -27.06 25.49 -13.62
N ASN A 798 -28.27 25.74 -14.13
CA ASN A 798 -28.60 26.85 -15.02
C ASN A 798 -29.38 27.92 -14.30
N PRO A 799 -28.76 28.94 -13.71
CA PRO A 799 -29.45 30.01 -12.99
C PRO A 799 -30.42 30.80 -13.87
N ASP A 800 -30.26 30.80 -15.19
CA ASP A 800 -31.08 31.55 -16.14
C ASP A 800 -32.42 30.87 -16.49
N GLU A 801 -32.61 29.57 -16.22
CA GLU A 801 -33.88 28.86 -16.45
C GLU A 801 -34.96 29.22 -15.41
N LYS A 802 -34.64 29.82 -14.29
CA LYS A 802 -35.63 30.30 -13.30
C LYS A 802 -36.37 31.58 -13.71
N LYS A 803 -36.00 32.16 -14.87
CA LYS A 803 -36.64 33.42 -15.36
C LYS A 803 -37.63 33.17 -16.51
N LYS A 804 -37.91 31.94 -16.86
CA LYS A 804 -39.01 31.56 -17.76
C LYS A 804 -40.03 30.74 -16.95
#